data_aa085ddf46f02df2b8493756989a800a
#
_entry.id   aa085ddf46f02df2b8493756989a800a
#
_cell.length_a   1.000
_cell.length_b   1.000
_cell.length_c   1.000
_cell.angle_alpha   90.00
_cell.angle_beta   90.00
_cell.angle_gamma   90.00
#
_symmetry.space_group_name_H-M   'P 1'
#
loop_
_entity.id
_entity.type
_entity.pdbx_description
1 polymer ?
#
loop_
_entity_poly.entity_id
_entity_poly.type
_entity_poly.pdbx_seq_one_letter_code
_entity_poly.pdbx_strand_id
1 'polypeptide(L)'
;MPSLPYHHRALEQVFAVRASHQVAIMEGRRAVGKSSLARHLTEAGTYASYQSLTDPAAAERARRDALGWVRSLRRPAVIDEAQVVPAVSVAVKELVDTLPQGHHFLLTGSASVGRGTMESSDPLVGRASRLTLHPFTRLELDGPPGSSTPSLVDVLFDSPLVPVQAPSVQGPGLHRLLEAGGLPAFALPRLPRSRAAWQNQVQTDTLAILGDQVLPTEPLDVGTARAVLDAVLRTPGGQINRTRIGQELDLDARTVGRYLGILQRRFLMTLLPNLKGGVTRAARRAPKGHAVDTSSTCESLIRAGHDIASSSELTGQVLETWVVNQLLAAQGWATAATDAFYWRDNRTGKEVDLVLVDGRGRRVGVEVKLASSISLKDLQGLKAMRKDGGLHRGFVVYTGTEFEEVDDGLWALPLACLTSRRELGKASPDPVPARSPTPPTALLTPIDHEKEKVTTSLSTAPVPTVFLSYVHADNDYLEGALVKFAEEVARTCDFKGTPIDLRNDEEILQWGDRWSERLQDEMERTTFLLAMVTTRYLTSEACRKEFLQFRSKTRKAGYNGILTLLVDEPDWNLPALRDDPTAQVIHAAIDEHQWLEPETPLEDLEPDSPQFRRAAREIGRELIKRIKARNAEGPATSMDTNPAEPSSADDADPGIVELIDTIQENHLPRLQHEMDTLDKAMSTFGSAMHKEFALVPQGSLPTPTQVKRIARGLEPSRQALETATSSFSEAWSALDKDVSDLVRVTGAAGVDKLSDALRTSLTALAASLELPGTDDMALQLGAFAEFSWALRPVAETMTRTLNVINSIKQSASIWAETL
;
A
#
# COMPACT_ATOMS: atom_id res chain seq x y z
N MET A 1 -0.63 17.92 -38.32
CA MET A 1 0.59 17.11 -38.42
C MET A 1 0.16 15.66 -38.50
N PRO A 2 0.68 14.81 -39.39
CA PRO A 2 0.37 13.39 -39.36
C PRO A 2 0.73 12.83 -38.00
N SER A 3 -0.19 12.06 -37.38
CA SER A 3 0.04 11.38 -36.12
C SER A 3 1.25 10.45 -36.29
N LEU A 4 2.19 10.50 -35.37
CA LEU A 4 3.30 9.52 -35.37
C LEU A 4 2.70 8.10 -35.33
N PRO A 5 3.26 7.14 -36.08
CA PRO A 5 2.80 5.77 -36.02
C PRO A 5 2.89 5.26 -34.58
N TYR A 6 1.85 4.56 -34.13
CA TYR A 6 1.83 3.93 -32.83
C TYR A 6 2.95 2.89 -32.71
N HIS A 7 3.66 2.89 -31.60
CA HIS A 7 4.68 1.90 -31.29
C HIS A 7 4.15 0.94 -30.22
N HIS A 8 4.11 -0.35 -30.55
CA HIS A 8 3.52 -1.38 -29.69
C HIS A 8 4.15 -1.45 -28.32
N ARG A 9 3.31 -1.68 -27.31
CA ARG A 9 3.70 -1.83 -25.90
C ARG A 9 3.51 -3.27 -25.47
N ALA A 10 4.50 -3.83 -24.79
CA ALA A 10 4.41 -5.18 -24.25
C ALA A 10 3.22 -5.36 -23.30
N LEU A 11 2.84 -4.29 -22.58
CA LEU A 11 1.68 -4.28 -21.68
C LEU A 11 0.35 -4.58 -22.38
N GLU A 12 0.22 -4.41 -23.72
CA GLU A 12 -0.98 -4.76 -24.49
C GLU A 12 -1.39 -6.22 -24.29
N GLN A 13 -0.40 -7.12 -24.17
CA GLN A 13 -0.60 -8.56 -23.99
C GLN A 13 -1.36 -8.88 -22.70
N VAL A 14 -1.27 -7.99 -21.71
CA VAL A 14 -1.88 -8.17 -20.40
C VAL A 14 -3.37 -7.82 -20.40
N PHE A 15 -3.77 -6.82 -21.19
CA PHE A 15 -5.18 -6.40 -21.27
C PHE A 15 -6.09 -7.49 -21.84
N ALA A 16 -5.58 -8.31 -22.73
CA ALA A 16 -6.32 -9.45 -23.29
C ALA A 16 -6.52 -10.60 -22.28
N VAL A 17 -5.62 -10.76 -21.30
CA VAL A 17 -5.60 -11.88 -20.35
C VAL A 17 -6.15 -11.51 -18.98
N ARG A 18 -5.93 -10.29 -18.50
CA ARG A 18 -6.37 -9.84 -17.15
C ARG A 18 -7.82 -9.30 -17.13
N ALA A 19 -8.65 -9.71 -18.07
CA ALA A 19 -10.10 -9.42 -18.09
C ALA A 19 -10.88 -10.00 -16.86
N SER A 20 -10.19 -10.51 -15.85
CA SER A 20 -10.79 -11.05 -14.63
C SER A 20 -11.29 -9.95 -13.66
N HIS A 21 -10.83 -8.71 -13.81
CA HIS A 21 -11.28 -7.60 -12.98
C HIS A 21 -12.23 -6.69 -13.76
N GLN A 22 -13.24 -6.17 -13.08
CA GLN A 22 -14.23 -5.29 -13.72
C GLN A 22 -13.62 -3.97 -14.20
N VAL A 23 -12.56 -3.51 -13.53
CA VAL A 23 -11.83 -2.28 -13.86
C VAL A 23 -10.33 -2.57 -14.02
N ALA A 24 -9.71 -2.00 -15.05
CA ALA A 24 -8.25 -1.86 -15.10
C ALA A 24 -7.88 -0.40 -14.85
N ILE A 25 -6.81 -0.16 -14.09
CA ILE A 25 -6.24 1.18 -13.89
C ILE A 25 -4.82 1.17 -14.42
N MET A 26 -4.56 2.00 -15.44
CA MET A 26 -3.23 2.17 -16.04
C MET A 26 -2.61 3.47 -15.55
N GLU A 27 -1.65 3.36 -14.67
CA GLU A 27 -0.90 4.48 -14.11
C GLU A 27 0.50 4.58 -14.73
N GLY A 28 1.17 5.70 -14.53
CA GLY A 28 2.56 5.89 -14.98
C GLY A 28 2.89 7.35 -15.24
N ARG A 29 4.18 7.62 -15.42
CA ARG A 29 4.71 8.97 -15.64
C ARG A 29 3.93 9.70 -16.76
N ARG A 30 3.76 11.02 -16.60
CA ARG A 30 3.23 11.87 -17.70
C ARG A 30 4.12 11.71 -18.94
N ALA A 31 3.51 11.71 -20.13
CA ALA A 31 4.14 11.53 -21.44
C ALA A 31 4.80 10.15 -21.68
N VAL A 32 4.48 9.11 -20.88
CA VAL A 32 4.97 7.73 -21.07
C VAL A 32 4.21 6.97 -22.17
N GLY A 33 3.08 7.51 -22.64
CA GLY A 33 2.28 6.93 -23.74
C GLY A 33 0.97 6.26 -23.31
N LYS A 34 0.44 6.52 -22.09
CA LYS A 34 -0.84 5.96 -21.61
C LYS A 34 -2.02 6.22 -22.57
N SER A 35 -2.25 7.49 -22.91
CA SER A 35 -3.33 7.88 -23.83
C SER A 35 -3.16 7.27 -25.22
N SER A 36 -1.91 7.11 -25.69
CA SER A 36 -1.62 6.47 -26.99
C SER A 36 -1.98 4.99 -26.94
N LEU A 37 -1.58 4.27 -25.90
CA LEU A 37 -1.93 2.86 -25.68
C LEU A 37 -3.45 2.70 -25.54
N ALA A 38 -4.11 3.54 -24.75
CA ALA A 38 -5.56 3.47 -24.54
C ALA A 38 -6.38 3.70 -25.83
N ARG A 39 -5.94 4.64 -26.68
CA ARG A 39 -6.55 4.85 -28.02
C ARG A 39 -6.31 3.65 -28.92
N HIS A 40 -5.08 3.12 -28.95
CA HIS A 40 -4.76 1.94 -29.75
C HIS A 40 -5.61 0.72 -29.35
N LEU A 41 -5.79 0.47 -28.05
CA LEU A 41 -6.68 -0.60 -27.56
C LEU A 41 -8.15 -0.38 -27.99
N THR A 42 -8.58 0.87 -28.11
CA THR A 42 -9.93 1.19 -28.61
C THR A 42 -10.01 0.98 -30.12
N GLU A 43 -9.01 1.43 -30.90
CA GLU A 43 -8.92 1.24 -32.34
C GLU A 43 -8.82 -0.26 -32.73
N ALA A 44 -8.12 -1.05 -31.89
CA ALA A 44 -8.04 -2.50 -32.03
C ALA A 44 -9.31 -3.25 -31.61
N GLY A 45 -10.33 -2.55 -31.09
CA GLY A 45 -11.61 -3.14 -30.69
C GLY A 45 -11.62 -3.79 -29.30
N THR A 46 -10.54 -3.70 -28.53
CA THR A 46 -10.50 -4.19 -27.13
C THR A 46 -11.45 -3.38 -26.24
N TYR A 47 -11.59 -2.08 -26.51
CA TYR A 47 -12.56 -1.20 -25.86
C TYR A 47 -13.51 -0.59 -26.88
N ALA A 48 -14.78 -0.45 -26.50
CA ALA A 48 -15.85 0.03 -27.39
C ALA A 48 -15.92 1.55 -27.49
N SER A 49 -15.35 2.29 -26.52
CA SER A 49 -15.31 3.75 -26.51
C SER A 49 -14.12 4.31 -25.75
N TYR A 50 -13.70 5.52 -26.10
CA TYR A 50 -12.64 6.30 -25.47
C TYR A 50 -13.16 7.71 -25.16
N GLN A 51 -13.00 8.14 -23.91
CA GLN A 51 -13.31 9.50 -23.46
C GLN A 51 -12.13 10.04 -22.62
N SER A 52 -11.70 11.25 -22.93
CA SER A 52 -10.65 11.92 -22.13
C SER A 52 -11.23 13.04 -21.28
N LEU A 53 -10.91 13.08 -20.02
CA LEU A 53 -11.29 14.15 -19.10
C LEU A 53 -10.40 15.39 -19.22
N THR A 54 -9.42 15.40 -20.12
CA THR A 54 -8.74 16.62 -20.57
C THR A 54 -9.59 17.44 -21.56
N ASP A 55 -10.62 16.83 -22.16
CA ASP A 55 -11.65 17.57 -22.89
C ASP A 55 -12.54 18.34 -21.90
N PRO A 56 -12.57 19.69 -21.96
CA PRO A 56 -13.34 20.50 -21.01
C PRO A 56 -14.84 20.16 -21.00
N ALA A 57 -15.43 19.82 -22.15
CA ALA A 57 -16.83 19.50 -22.26
C ALA A 57 -17.16 18.13 -21.62
N ALA A 58 -16.29 17.14 -21.76
CA ALA A 58 -16.42 15.86 -21.09
C ALA A 58 -16.22 15.99 -19.57
N ALA A 59 -15.20 16.73 -19.14
CA ALA A 59 -14.94 16.99 -17.74
C ALA A 59 -16.08 17.72 -17.03
N GLU A 60 -16.69 18.72 -17.69
CA GLU A 60 -17.81 19.47 -17.13
C GLU A 60 -19.06 18.59 -16.99
N ARG A 61 -19.37 17.74 -17.98
CA ARG A 61 -20.47 16.77 -17.87
C ARG A 61 -20.24 15.79 -16.71
N ALA A 62 -19.00 15.29 -16.59
CA ALA A 62 -18.62 14.35 -15.53
C ALA A 62 -18.65 15.00 -14.13
N ARG A 63 -18.30 16.30 -13.99
CA ARG A 63 -18.42 17.02 -12.71
C ARG A 63 -19.87 17.25 -12.30
N ARG A 64 -20.75 17.53 -13.26
CA ARG A 64 -22.18 17.82 -13.00
C ARG A 64 -22.93 16.55 -12.58
N ASP A 65 -22.70 15.44 -13.24
CA ASP A 65 -23.32 14.14 -12.96
C ASP A 65 -22.35 13.00 -13.35
N ALA A 66 -21.48 12.62 -12.41
CA ALA A 66 -20.47 11.59 -12.66
C ALA A 66 -21.10 10.23 -12.96
N LEU A 67 -22.17 9.86 -12.22
CA LEU A 67 -22.80 8.55 -12.38
C LEU A 67 -23.57 8.44 -13.69
N GLY A 68 -24.40 9.45 -14.02
CA GLY A 68 -25.11 9.51 -15.30
C GLY A 68 -24.15 9.54 -16.49
N TRP A 69 -23.03 10.29 -16.37
CA TRP A 69 -22.02 10.33 -17.41
C TRP A 69 -21.34 8.98 -17.61
N VAL A 70 -20.90 8.28 -16.54
CA VAL A 70 -20.28 6.94 -16.62
C VAL A 70 -21.28 5.90 -17.18
N ARG A 71 -22.57 5.98 -16.79
CA ARG A 71 -23.63 5.10 -17.32
C ARG A 71 -23.84 5.29 -18.83
N SER A 72 -23.64 6.49 -19.35
CA SER A 72 -23.82 6.81 -20.78
C SER A 72 -22.71 6.27 -21.68
N LEU A 73 -21.59 5.82 -21.13
CA LEU A 73 -20.45 5.32 -21.90
C LEU A 73 -20.76 3.93 -22.49
N ARG A 74 -20.40 3.75 -23.78
CA ARG A 74 -20.47 2.45 -24.45
C ARG A 74 -19.33 1.55 -23.95
N ARG A 75 -19.66 0.50 -23.22
CA ARG A 75 -18.71 -0.42 -22.56
C ARG A 75 -18.29 -1.59 -23.44
N PRO A 76 -17.08 -2.16 -23.21
CA PRO A 76 -16.04 -1.70 -22.30
C PRO A 76 -15.48 -0.33 -22.72
N ALA A 77 -15.25 0.57 -21.75
CA ALA A 77 -14.93 1.96 -22.02
C ALA A 77 -13.58 2.37 -21.43
N VAL A 78 -12.85 3.23 -22.14
CA VAL A 78 -11.66 3.93 -21.65
C VAL A 78 -12.07 5.31 -21.11
N ILE A 79 -11.63 5.62 -19.88
CA ILE A 79 -11.70 6.96 -19.29
C ILE A 79 -10.27 7.44 -19.07
N ASP A 80 -9.79 8.32 -19.92
CA ASP A 80 -8.42 8.83 -19.92
C ASP A 80 -8.29 10.05 -19.01
N GLU A 81 -7.19 10.13 -18.24
CA GLU A 81 -6.88 11.13 -17.20
C GLU A 81 -8.00 11.23 -16.13
N ALA A 82 -8.43 10.08 -15.60
CA ALA A 82 -9.54 9.96 -14.65
C ALA A 82 -9.37 10.80 -13.37
N GLN A 83 -8.14 11.12 -12.96
CA GLN A 83 -7.86 11.96 -11.79
C GLN A 83 -8.33 13.42 -11.96
N VAL A 84 -8.62 13.90 -13.18
CA VAL A 84 -9.16 15.26 -13.42
C VAL A 84 -10.54 15.46 -12.80
N VAL A 85 -11.31 14.37 -12.65
CA VAL A 85 -12.63 14.39 -12.00
C VAL A 85 -12.70 13.20 -11.02
N PRO A 86 -12.26 13.35 -9.78
CA PRO A 86 -12.18 12.25 -8.79
C PRO A 86 -13.50 11.51 -8.55
N ALA A 87 -14.65 12.21 -8.64
CA ALA A 87 -15.98 11.64 -8.53
C ALA A 87 -16.25 10.51 -9.54
N VAL A 88 -15.54 10.48 -10.68
CA VAL A 88 -15.66 9.41 -11.68
C VAL A 88 -15.23 8.06 -11.12
N SER A 89 -14.20 7.99 -10.28
CA SER A 89 -13.77 6.73 -9.66
C SER A 89 -14.84 6.15 -8.73
N VAL A 90 -15.53 7.01 -7.98
CA VAL A 90 -16.68 6.63 -7.13
C VAL A 90 -17.86 6.17 -7.98
N ALA A 91 -18.19 6.90 -9.05
CA ALA A 91 -19.27 6.54 -9.97
C ALA A 91 -19.00 5.21 -10.71
N VAL A 92 -17.74 4.95 -11.08
CA VAL A 92 -17.33 3.65 -11.67
C VAL A 92 -17.52 2.54 -10.66
N LYS A 93 -17.11 2.72 -9.38
CA LYS A 93 -17.35 1.75 -8.30
C LYS A 93 -18.83 1.41 -8.19
N GLU A 94 -19.69 2.43 -8.02
CA GLU A 94 -21.12 2.24 -7.86
C GLU A 94 -21.74 1.48 -9.05
N LEU A 95 -21.30 1.80 -10.27
CA LEU A 95 -21.81 1.12 -11.45
C LEU A 95 -21.35 -0.33 -11.56
N VAL A 96 -20.06 -0.63 -11.34
CA VAL A 96 -19.54 -2.02 -11.48
C VAL A 96 -20.09 -2.95 -10.42
N ASP A 97 -20.48 -2.45 -9.24
CA ASP A 97 -21.16 -3.24 -8.20
C ASP A 97 -22.53 -3.77 -8.67
N THR A 98 -23.13 -3.15 -9.68
CA THR A 98 -24.42 -3.56 -10.27
C THR A 98 -24.29 -4.32 -11.59
N LEU A 99 -23.09 -4.39 -12.17
CA LEU A 99 -22.85 -5.05 -13.45
C LEU A 99 -22.49 -6.53 -13.31
N PRO A 100 -22.78 -7.36 -14.33
CA PRO A 100 -22.29 -8.73 -14.39
C PRO A 100 -20.77 -8.79 -14.26
N GLN A 101 -20.23 -9.94 -13.84
CA GLN A 101 -18.80 -10.19 -13.86
C GLN A 101 -18.25 -10.01 -15.29
N GLY A 102 -17.11 -9.36 -15.42
CA GLY A 102 -16.45 -9.08 -16.69
C GLY A 102 -15.74 -7.73 -16.69
N HIS A 103 -14.96 -7.47 -17.71
CA HIS A 103 -14.17 -6.23 -17.82
C HIS A 103 -15.04 -5.11 -18.41
N HIS A 104 -15.14 -3.97 -17.71
CA HIS A 104 -16.02 -2.86 -18.10
C HIS A 104 -15.29 -1.54 -18.35
N PHE A 105 -14.21 -1.26 -17.62
CA PHE A 105 -13.52 0.03 -17.69
C PHE A 105 -12.00 -0.09 -17.68
N LEU A 106 -11.35 0.79 -18.44
CA LEU A 106 -9.96 1.16 -18.30
C LEU A 106 -9.89 2.62 -17.86
N LEU A 107 -9.37 2.87 -16.66
CA LEU A 107 -9.03 4.22 -16.21
C LEU A 107 -7.56 4.48 -16.45
N THR A 108 -7.19 5.66 -16.96
CA THR A 108 -5.78 6.05 -17.04
C THR A 108 -5.50 7.28 -16.19
N GLY A 109 -4.26 7.42 -15.73
CA GLY A 109 -3.83 8.59 -14.97
C GLY A 109 -2.33 8.78 -14.87
N SER A 110 -1.90 10.05 -14.87
CA SER A 110 -0.50 10.45 -14.68
C SER A 110 -0.12 10.65 -13.21
N ALA A 111 -1.10 10.50 -12.29
CA ALA A 111 -0.95 10.37 -10.85
C ALA A 111 -1.83 9.22 -10.38
N SER A 112 -1.77 8.88 -9.10
CA SER A 112 -2.54 7.77 -8.53
C SER A 112 -4.05 7.99 -8.72
N VAL A 113 -4.67 7.26 -9.65
CA VAL A 113 -6.11 7.30 -9.92
C VAL A 113 -6.86 6.55 -8.83
N GLY A 114 -7.92 7.16 -8.29
CA GLY A 114 -8.76 6.55 -7.25
C GLY A 114 -8.13 6.48 -5.86
N ARG A 115 -6.83 6.70 -5.73
CA ARG A 115 -6.21 6.92 -4.43
C ARG A 115 -6.57 8.33 -4.01
N GLY A 116 -7.55 8.47 -3.12
CA GLY A 116 -7.92 9.74 -2.54
C GLY A 116 -6.73 10.45 -1.88
N THR A 117 -6.97 11.64 -1.40
CA THR A 117 -6.06 12.30 -0.45
C THR A 117 -5.77 11.36 0.72
N MET A 118 -4.74 11.61 1.52
CA MET A 118 -4.37 10.77 2.68
C MET A 118 -5.56 10.41 3.61
N GLU A 119 -6.74 10.97 3.37
CA GLU A 119 -7.96 10.85 4.17
C GLU A 119 -9.10 10.05 3.51
N SER A 120 -9.01 9.71 2.21
CA SER A 120 -10.08 8.93 1.55
C SER A 120 -9.59 7.58 1.05
N SER A 121 -10.34 6.52 1.35
CA SER A 121 -10.10 5.17 0.83
C SER A 121 -10.22 5.14 -0.69
N ASP A 122 -9.40 4.31 -1.35
CA ASP A 122 -9.52 4.06 -2.79
C ASP A 122 -10.86 3.36 -3.09
N PRO A 123 -11.81 4.02 -3.80
CA PRO A 123 -13.12 3.42 -4.04
C PRO A 123 -13.09 2.15 -4.89
N LEU A 124 -11.99 1.89 -5.60
CA LEU A 124 -11.85 0.77 -6.52
C LEU A 124 -11.09 -0.42 -5.95
N VAL A 125 -10.77 -0.41 -4.65
CA VAL A 125 -10.16 -1.59 -3.96
C VAL A 125 -11.03 -2.82 -4.15
N GLY A 126 -10.40 -3.96 -4.49
CA GLY A 126 -11.08 -5.24 -4.75
C GLY A 126 -11.82 -5.36 -6.10
N ARG A 127 -11.94 -4.24 -6.86
CA ARG A 127 -12.66 -4.19 -8.15
C ARG A 127 -11.73 -3.91 -9.33
N ALA A 128 -10.55 -3.34 -9.05
CA ALA A 128 -9.61 -2.93 -10.09
C ALA A 128 -8.29 -3.67 -10.00
N SER A 129 -7.73 -4.03 -11.15
CA SER A 129 -6.32 -4.36 -11.30
C SER A 129 -5.53 -3.12 -11.69
N ARG A 130 -4.39 -2.88 -11.01
CA ARG A 130 -3.50 -1.76 -11.30
C ARG A 130 -2.33 -2.21 -12.15
N LEU A 131 -2.04 -1.44 -13.19
CA LEU A 131 -0.97 -1.69 -14.14
C LEU A 131 -0.14 -0.40 -14.26
N THR A 132 1.18 -0.51 -14.09
CA THR A 132 2.07 0.61 -14.30
C THR A 132 2.66 0.55 -15.71
N LEU A 133 2.42 1.59 -16.51
CA LEU A 133 3.09 1.77 -17.79
C LEU A 133 4.43 2.48 -17.56
N HIS A 134 5.50 1.72 -17.66
CA HIS A 134 6.87 2.24 -17.58
C HIS A 134 7.32 2.86 -18.93
N PRO A 135 8.42 3.64 -18.93
CA PRO A 135 9.12 3.97 -20.17
C PRO A 135 9.43 2.72 -21.01
N PHE A 136 9.62 2.86 -22.31
CA PHE A 136 9.93 1.73 -23.19
C PHE A 136 11.16 0.95 -22.72
N THR A 137 11.05 -0.37 -22.71
CA THR A 137 12.25 -1.22 -22.68
C THR A 137 12.91 -1.25 -24.06
N ARG A 138 14.21 -1.60 -24.09
CA ARG A 138 14.88 -1.79 -25.39
C ARG A 138 14.33 -2.99 -26.17
N LEU A 139 13.85 -4.01 -25.49
CA LEU A 139 13.21 -5.15 -26.14
C LEU A 139 11.87 -4.79 -26.78
N GLU A 140 11.10 -3.84 -26.24
CA GLU A 140 9.92 -3.30 -26.92
C GLU A 140 10.31 -2.58 -28.22
N LEU A 141 11.41 -1.81 -28.19
CA LEU A 141 11.88 -1.01 -29.33
C LEU A 141 12.61 -1.82 -30.39
N ASP A 142 13.18 -3.00 -30.07
CA ASP A 142 13.97 -3.84 -30.98
C ASP A 142 13.12 -4.80 -31.85
N GLY A 143 11.83 -4.95 -31.51
CA GLY A 143 10.94 -5.88 -32.20
C GLY A 143 10.17 -5.27 -33.37
N PRO A 144 9.77 -6.09 -34.36
CA PRO A 144 8.84 -5.65 -35.39
C PRO A 144 7.49 -5.28 -34.76
N PRO A 145 6.76 -4.31 -35.36
CA PRO A 145 5.42 -3.95 -34.93
C PRO A 145 4.50 -5.16 -34.77
N GLY A 146 3.77 -5.27 -33.66
CA GLY A 146 2.80 -6.35 -33.39
C GLY A 146 3.40 -7.67 -32.92
N SER A 147 4.72 -7.80 -32.80
CA SER A 147 5.33 -8.99 -32.21
C SER A 147 5.29 -8.96 -30.68
N SER A 148 5.04 -10.11 -30.05
CA SER A 148 5.09 -10.25 -28.60
C SER A 148 6.49 -9.94 -28.06
N THR A 149 6.58 -9.26 -26.93
CA THR A 149 7.85 -8.98 -26.27
C THR A 149 8.02 -9.96 -25.10
N PRO A 150 9.09 -10.77 -25.08
CA PRO A 150 9.33 -11.66 -23.94
C PRO A 150 9.56 -10.85 -22.67
N SER A 151 9.06 -11.35 -21.53
CA SER A 151 9.39 -10.75 -20.26
C SER A 151 10.79 -11.19 -19.80
N LEU A 152 11.68 -10.22 -19.57
CA LEU A 152 12.99 -10.50 -18.97
C LEU A 152 12.84 -11.20 -17.61
N VAL A 153 11.80 -10.87 -16.84
CA VAL A 153 11.54 -11.50 -15.53
C VAL A 153 11.30 -13.01 -15.71
N ASP A 154 10.45 -13.39 -16.67
CA ASP A 154 10.18 -14.81 -16.95
C ASP A 154 11.45 -15.55 -17.41
N VAL A 155 12.30 -14.89 -18.22
CA VAL A 155 13.58 -15.46 -18.66
C VAL A 155 14.50 -15.70 -17.48
N LEU A 156 14.62 -14.75 -16.55
CA LEU A 156 15.51 -14.88 -15.40
C LEU A 156 15.02 -15.94 -14.39
N PHE A 157 13.71 -16.13 -14.25
CA PHE A 157 13.15 -17.12 -13.29
C PHE A 157 13.10 -18.53 -13.85
N ASP A 158 12.53 -18.71 -15.03
CA ASP A 158 12.01 -20.01 -15.44
C ASP A 158 12.55 -20.51 -16.80
N SER A 159 13.08 -19.63 -17.66
CA SER A 159 13.55 -20.08 -18.96
C SER A 159 14.82 -20.94 -18.89
N PRO A 160 14.97 -21.94 -19.77
CA PRO A 160 16.24 -22.60 -19.99
C PRO A 160 17.27 -21.61 -20.52
N LEU A 161 18.48 -21.65 -19.98
CA LEU A 161 19.56 -20.75 -20.34
C LEU A 161 20.67 -21.56 -21.07
N VAL A 162 21.19 -20.99 -22.16
CA VAL A 162 22.22 -21.63 -22.98
C VAL A 162 23.40 -20.67 -23.14
N PRO A 163 24.64 -21.10 -22.86
CA PRO A 163 25.84 -20.30 -23.09
C PRO A 163 25.95 -19.86 -24.56
N VAL A 164 26.12 -18.55 -24.75
CA VAL A 164 26.27 -17.95 -26.11
C VAL A 164 27.15 -16.72 -26.07
N GLN A 165 27.68 -16.35 -27.24
CA GLN A 165 28.35 -15.06 -27.44
C GLN A 165 27.38 -14.00 -27.94
N ALA A 166 27.41 -12.84 -27.35
CA ALA A 166 26.64 -11.65 -27.70
C ALA A 166 27.59 -10.49 -28.03
N PRO A 167 27.13 -9.47 -28.78
CA PRO A 167 27.97 -8.30 -29.03
C PRO A 167 28.21 -7.49 -27.76
N SER A 168 29.41 -6.85 -27.67
CA SER A 168 29.67 -5.90 -26.56
C SER A 168 28.94 -4.58 -26.77
N VAL A 169 28.40 -4.03 -25.67
CA VAL A 169 27.73 -2.71 -25.66
C VAL A 169 28.58 -1.77 -24.76
N GLN A 170 29.40 -0.96 -25.38
CA GLN A 170 30.37 -0.09 -24.69
C GLN A 170 30.51 1.27 -25.39
N GLY A 171 31.30 2.17 -24.78
CA GLY A 171 31.68 3.48 -25.35
C GLY A 171 30.52 4.37 -25.76
N PRO A 172 30.61 5.07 -26.90
CA PRO A 172 29.56 6.01 -27.33
C PRO A 172 28.18 5.38 -27.54
N GLY A 173 28.12 4.07 -27.87
CA GLY A 173 26.86 3.33 -27.99
C GLY A 173 26.13 3.21 -26.66
N LEU A 174 26.87 2.88 -25.59
CA LEU A 174 26.36 2.80 -24.24
C LEU A 174 25.87 4.18 -23.74
N HIS A 175 26.68 5.23 -23.91
CA HIS A 175 26.30 6.58 -23.47
C HIS A 175 25.02 7.07 -24.16
N ARG A 176 24.88 6.86 -25.48
CA ARG A 176 23.63 7.17 -26.18
C ARG A 176 22.42 6.37 -25.68
N LEU A 177 22.62 5.10 -25.33
CA LEU A 177 21.58 4.26 -24.74
C LEU A 177 21.10 4.83 -23.40
N LEU A 178 22.02 5.22 -22.53
CA LEU A 178 21.73 5.77 -21.20
C LEU A 178 21.07 7.17 -21.27
N GLU A 179 21.53 8.05 -22.14
CA GLU A 179 20.98 9.39 -22.36
C GLU A 179 19.59 9.35 -23.00
N ALA A 180 19.35 8.42 -23.95
CA ALA A 180 18.04 8.27 -24.58
C ALA A 180 16.95 7.79 -23.59
N GLY A 181 17.32 6.93 -22.62
CA GLY A 181 16.33 6.30 -21.73
C GLY A 181 15.26 5.51 -22.48
N GLY A 182 14.03 5.52 -21.96
CA GLY A 182 12.88 4.83 -22.54
C GLY A 182 11.64 5.70 -22.76
N LEU A 183 11.70 7.00 -22.45
CA LEU A 183 10.56 7.89 -22.68
C LEU A 183 10.31 8.06 -24.19
N PRO A 184 9.05 7.98 -24.68
CA PRO A 184 8.72 8.06 -26.11
C PRO A 184 9.32 9.28 -26.81
N ALA A 185 9.43 10.41 -26.10
CA ALA A 185 10.00 11.64 -26.65
C ALA A 185 11.49 11.50 -27.04
N PHE A 186 12.23 10.59 -26.41
CA PHE A 186 13.68 10.45 -26.58
C PHE A 186 14.08 9.08 -27.17
N ALA A 187 13.34 8.04 -26.88
CA ALA A 187 13.63 6.67 -27.29
C ALA A 187 13.19 6.34 -28.72
N LEU A 188 12.11 7.00 -29.21
CA LEU A 188 11.62 6.77 -30.57
C LEU A 188 12.39 7.62 -31.60
N PRO A 189 12.63 7.10 -32.83
CA PRO A 189 13.30 7.84 -33.87
C PRO A 189 12.58 9.15 -34.21
N ARG A 190 13.28 10.26 -34.12
CA ARG A 190 12.80 11.59 -34.48
C ARG A 190 13.91 12.35 -35.18
N LEU A 191 13.58 13.53 -35.70
CA LEU A 191 14.59 14.43 -36.24
C LEU A 191 15.73 14.65 -35.22
N PRO A 192 17.00 14.69 -35.66
CA PRO A 192 18.16 14.92 -34.82
C PRO A 192 17.94 16.19 -33.97
N ARG A 193 18.13 16.10 -32.68
CA ARG A 193 18.06 17.23 -31.75
C ARG A 193 19.46 17.56 -31.27
N SER A 194 19.74 18.84 -31.07
CA SER A 194 20.94 19.24 -30.36
C SER A 194 20.85 18.77 -28.89
N ARG A 195 22.00 18.53 -28.26
CA ARG A 195 22.08 18.16 -26.83
C ARG A 195 21.38 19.21 -25.95
N ALA A 196 21.51 20.49 -26.25
CA ALA A 196 20.84 21.59 -25.54
C ALA A 196 19.29 21.48 -25.70
N ALA A 197 18.78 21.20 -26.90
CA ALA A 197 17.34 21.04 -27.10
C ALA A 197 16.79 19.81 -26.35
N TRP A 198 17.56 18.72 -26.26
CA TRP A 198 17.22 17.54 -25.46
C TRP A 198 17.19 17.88 -23.96
N GLN A 199 18.22 18.54 -23.42
CA GLN A 199 18.27 18.95 -22.00
C GLN A 199 17.08 19.86 -21.64
N ASN A 200 16.81 20.88 -22.46
CA ASN A 200 15.68 21.79 -22.23
C ASN A 200 14.35 21.03 -22.22
N GLN A 201 14.17 20.04 -23.09
CA GLN A 201 12.93 19.25 -23.11
C GLN A 201 12.78 18.41 -21.85
N VAL A 202 13.83 17.68 -21.41
CA VAL A 202 13.80 16.89 -20.16
C VAL A 202 13.50 17.78 -18.97
N GLN A 203 14.11 18.96 -18.88
CA GLN A 203 13.89 19.91 -17.81
C GLN A 203 12.46 20.45 -17.83
N THR A 204 11.96 20.88 -18.98
CA THR A 204 10.60 21.42 -19.15
C THR A 204 9.56 20.36 -18.78
N ASP A 205 9.71 19.12 -19.25
CA ASP A 205 8.80 18.03 -18.94
C ASP A 205 8.80 17.71 -17.44
N THR A 206 9.97 17.71 -16.79
CA THR A 206 10.08 17.49 -15.35
C THR A 206 9.40 18.59 -14.53
N LEU A 207 9.62 19.87 -14.88
CA LEU A 207 8.96 20.99 -14.20
C LEU A 207 7.46 20.98 -14.44
N ALA A 208 6.99 20.64 -15.63
CA ALA A 208 5.56 20.51 -15.93
C ALA A 208 4.89 19.42 -15.09
N ILE A 209 5.60 18.28 -14.83
CA ILE A 209 5.10 17.22 -13.94
C ILE A 209 5.06 17.70 -12.48
N LEU A 210 6.09 18.42 -12.02
CA LEU A 210 6.14 18.95 -10.67
C LEU A 210 5.13 20.07 -10.45
N GLY A 211 4.84 20.91 -11.46
CA GLY A 211 3.86 22.01 -11.39
C GLY A 211 2.40 21.55 -11.58
N ASP A 212 2.16 20.28 -11.93
CA ASP A 212 0.81 19.78 -12.16
C ASP A 212 0.03 19.67 -10.82
N GLN A 213 -1.02 20.50 -10.67
CA GLN A 213 -1.87 20.56 -9.48
C GLN A 213 -2.94 19.44 -9.50
N VAL A 214 -2.50 18.22 -9.66
CA VAL A 214 -3.41 17.06 -9.77
C VAL A 214 -4.13 16.75 -8.45
N LEU A 215 -3.59 17.18 -7.31
CA LEU A 215 -4.17 17.03 -5.99
C LEU A 215 -4.16 18.38 -5.26
N PRO A 216 -5.30 19.10 -5.17
CA PRO A 216 -5.38 20.42 -4.53
C PRO A 216 -4.96 20.46 -3.05
N THR A 217 -4.95 19.30 -2.39
CA THR A 217 -4.69 19.14 -0.95
C THR A 217 -3.23 18.94 -0.57
N GLU A 218 -2.31 18.74 -1.53
CA GLU A 218 -0.87 18.65 -1.24
C GLU A 218 -0.15 19.92 -1.70
N PRO A 219 0.09 20.90 -0.80
CA PRO A 219 0.90 22.05 -1.15
C PRO A 219 2.31 21.57 -1.51
N LEU A 220 2.70 21.76 -2.77
CA LEU A 220 3.99 21.40 -3.30
C LEU A 220 4.73 22.68 -3.70
N ASP A 221 5.83 22.95 -3.04
CA ASP A 221 6.81 23.89 -3.57
C ASP A 221 7.63 23.21 -4.67
N VAL A 222 7.46 23.68 -5.90
CA VAL A 222 8.09 23.08 -7.10
C VAL A 222 9.62 23.18 -7.03
N GLY A 223 10.14 24.26 -6.46
CA GLY A 223 11.58 24.47 -6.30
C GLY A 223 12.19 23.42 -5.35
N THR A 224 11.59 23.27 -4.17
CA THR A 224 12.00 22.27 -3.17
C THR A 224 11.84 20.85 -3.72
N ALA A 225 10.73 20.53 -4.39
CA ALA A 225 10.53 19.23 -5.01
C ALA A 225 11.59 18.90 -6.05
N ARG A 226 11.96 19.90 -6.88
CA ARG A 226 13.04 19.77 -7.85
C ARG A 226 14.39 19.56 -7.18
N ALA A 227 14.70 20.30 -6.11
CA ALA A 227 15.96 20.16 -5.38
C ALA A 227 16.09 18.76 -4.73
N VAL A 228 15.02 18.25 -4.10
CA VAL A 228 14.99 16.88 -3.54
C VAL A 228 15.14 15.83 -4.64
N LEU A 229 14.47 16.00 -5.79
CA LEU A 229 14.64 15.11 -6.94
C LEU A 229 16.09 15.12 -7.44
N ASP A 230 16.69 16.30 -7.63
CA ASP A 230 18.07 16.42 -8.09
C ASP A 230 19.07 15.79 -7.11
N ALA A 231 18.85 15.90 -5.81
CA ALA A 231 19.70 15.23 -4.80
C ALA A 231 19.70 13.70 -4.96
N VAL A 232 18.55 13.11 -5.35
CA VAL A 232 18.46 11.67 -5.67
C VAL A 232 19.10 11.36 -7.01
N LEU A 233 18.80 12.14 -8.06
CA LEU A 233 19.30 11.91 -9.42
C LEU A 233 20.82 12.04 -9.57
N ARG A 234 21.48 12.83 -8.69
CA ARG A 234 22.95 12.98 -8.67
C ARG A 234 23.68 11.81 -8.02
N THR A 235 22.94 10.92 -7.32
CA THR A 235 23.48 9.69 -6.73
C THR A 235 22.64 8.49 -7.22
N PRO A 236 22.68 8.16 -8.53
CA PRO A 236 21.83 7.12 -9.11
C PRO A 236 22.12 5.78 -8.44
N GLY A 237 21.07 5.03 -8.06
CA GLY A 237 21.21 3.77 -7.34
C GLY A 237 21.75 3.91 -5.91
N GLY A 238 21.92 5.14 -5.39
CA GLY A 238 22.40 5.41 -4.05
C GLY A 238 21.36 5.15 -2.97
N GLN A 239 21.83 4.80 -1.76
CA GLN A 239 20.95 4.71 -0.58
C GLN A 239 20.44 6.10 -0.19
N ILE A 240 19.12 6.21 -0.01
CA ILE A 240 18.47 7.46 0.39
C ILE A 240 18.73 7.73 1.88
N ASN A 241 19.52 8.77 2.15
CA ASN A 241 19.71 9.31 3.48
C ASN A 241 18.95 10.61 3.63
N ARG A 242 17.75 10.57 4.22
CA ARG A 242 16.85 11.73 4.38
C ARG A 242 17.49 12.84 5.20
N THR A 243 18.27 12.51 6.22
CA THR A 243 18.98 13.48 7.08
C THR A 243 20.05 14.21 6.29
N ARG A 244 20.85 13.50 5.48
CA ARG A 244 21.88 14.13 4.63
C ARG A 244 21.26 15.04 3.57
N ILE A 245 20.22 14.58 2.88
CA ILE A 245 19.51 15.42 1.89
C ILE A 245 18.91 16.65 2.56
N GLY A 246 18.34 16.50 3.77
CA GLY A 246 17.80 17.60 4.53
C GLY A 246 18.86 18.64 4.92
N GLN A 247 20.03 18.19 5.38
CA GLN A 247 21.16 19.07 5.69
C GLN A 247 21.67 19.82 4.46
N GLU A 248 21.72 19.15 3.28
CA GLU A 248 22.15 19.78 2.02
C GLU A 248 21.17 20.85 1.52
N LEU A 249 19.88 20.69 1.77
CA LEU A 249 18.79 21.54 1.25
C LEU A 249 18.15 22.44 2.31
N ASP A 250 18.68 22.45 3.53
CA ASP A 250 18.10 23.16 4.69
C ASP A 250 16.63 22.74 4.97
N LEU A 251 16.39 21.44 4.95
CA LEU A 251 15.09 20.82 5.20
C LEU A 251 15.19 19.79 6.33
N ASP A 252 14.12 19.57 7.09
CA ASP A 252 14.04 18.47 8.01
C ASP A 252 13.83 17.12 7.28
N ALA A 253 14.26 16.02 7.91
CA ALA A 253 14.20 14.67 7.31
C ALA A 253 12.75 14.18 7.03
N ARG A 254 11.74 14.70 7.76
CA ARG A 254 10.32 14.39 7.56
C ARG A 254 9.80 15.08 6.30
N THR A 255 10.14 16.34 6.10
CA THR A 255 9.85 17.10 4.87
C THR A 255 10.48 16.42 3.66
N VAL A 256 11.77 16.04 3.73
CA VAL A 256 12.40 15.25 2.66
C VAL A 256 11.62 13.96 2.39
N GLY A 257 11.21 13.22 3.44
CA GLY A 257 10.39 12.01 3.30
C GLY A 257 9.06 12.25 2.59
N ARG A 258 8.37 13.36 2.91
CA ARG A 258 7.12 13.79 2.25
C ARG A 258 7.36 14.06 0.75
N TYR A 259 8.39 14.80 0.40
CA TYR A 259 8.72 15.09 -1.01
C TYR A 259 9.10 13.82 -1.79
N LEU A 260 9.88 12.90 -1.20
CA LEU A 260 10.18 11.61 -1.82
C LEU A 260 8.89 10.81 -2.11
N GLY A 261 7.93 10.79 -1.18
CA GLY A 261 6.63 10.17 -1.41
C GLY A 261 5.84 10.80 -2.55
N ILE A 262 5.84 12.14 -2.66
CA ILE A 262 5.19 12.86 -3.78
C ILE A 262 5.87 12.52 -5.11
N LEU A 263 7.21 12.52 -5.16
CA LEU A 263 7.97 12.19 -6.36
C LEU A 263 7.71 10.76 -6.86
N GLN A 264 7.57 9.80 -5.93
CA GLN A 264 7.14 8.43 -6.26
C GLN A 264 5.73 8.39 -6.85
N ARG A 265 4.75 9.05 -6.20
CA ARG A 265 3.36 9.10 -6.70
C ARG A 265 3.24 9.78 -8.05
N ARG A 266 4.17 10.65 -8.42
CA ARG A 266 4.27 11.29 -9.75
C ARG A 266 5.10 10.49 -10.74
N PHE A 267 5.54 9.28 -10.38
CA PHE A 267 6.35 8.40 -11.22
C PHE A 267 7.64 9.06 -11.74
N LEU A 268 8.29 9.89 -10.93
CA LEU A 268 9.57 10.51 -11.25
C LEU A 268 10.75 9.66 -10.74
N MET A 269 10.52 8.91 -9.67
CA MET A 269 11.52 8.03 -9.07
C MET A 269 10.87 6.75 -8.51
N THR A 270 11.69 5.73 -8.33
CA THR A 270 11.37 4.47 -7.66
C THR A 270 12.27 4.29 -6.45
N LEU A 271 11.72 3.81 -5.35
CA LEU A 271 12.46 3.42 -4.15
C LEU A 271 12.47 1.90 -4.03
N LEU A 272 13.64 1.28 -4.04
CA LEU A 272 13.80 -0.14 -3.79
C LEU A 272 14.13 -0.37 -2.30
N PRO A 273 13.30 -1.11 -1.55
CA PRO A 273 13.56 -1.43 -0.15
C PRO A 273 14.69 -2.47 -0.01
N ASN A 274 15.37 -2.51 1.14
CA ASN A 274 16.44 -3.46 1.39
C ASN A 274 15.91 -4.80 1.93
N LEU A 275 16.05 -5.88 1.17
CA LEU A 275 15.55 -7.21 1.51
C LEU A 275 16.31 -7.90 2.67
N LYS A 276 17.49 -7.40 3.11
CA LYS A 276 18.27 -8.01 4.19
C LYS A 276 17.43 -8.20 5.46
N GLY A 277 17.29 -9.43 5.93
CA GLY A 277 16.44 -9.78 7.07
C GLY A 277 14.97 -10.00 6.70
N GLY A 278 14.64 -10.16 5.42
CA GLY A 278 13.32 -10.50 4.90
C GLY A 278 12.47 -9.30 4.51
N VAL A 279 11.36 -9.56 3.82
CA VAL A 279 10.42 -8.57 3.26
C VAL A 279 9.87 -7.64 4.35
N THR A 280 9.48 -8.17 5.48
CA THR A 280 8.93 -7.45 6.63
C THR A 280 9.85 -6.36 7.19
N ARG A 281 11.18 -6.60 7.18
CA ARG A 281 12.18 -5.63 7.67
C ARG A 281 12.65 -4.66 6.59
N ALA A 282 12.34 -4.92 5.35
CA ALA A 282 12.78 -4.11 4.20
C ALA A 282 12.31 -2.65 4.30
N ALA A 283 11.07 -2.42 4.74
CA ALA A 283 10.48 -1.08 4.87
C ALA A 283 11.17 -0.18 5.92
N ARG A 284 11.86 -0.75 6.92
CA ARG A 284 12.52 0.01 8.01
C ARG A 284 13.94 0.45 7.66
N ARG A 285 14.48 0.05 6.51
CA ARG A 285 15.86 0.35 6.09
C ARG A 285 15.90 1.41 5.01
N ALA A 286 17.04 2.10 4.90
CA ALA A 286 17.23 3.08 3.84
C ALA A 286 17.05 2.43 2.46
N PRO A 287 16.09 2.87 1.64
CA PRO A 287 15.91 2.35 0.30
C PRO A 287 16.99 2.87 -0.66
N LYS A 288 17.20 2.18 -1.79
CA LYS A 288 17.90 2.74 -2.97
C LYS A 288 16.93 3.59 -3.78
N GLY A 289 17.42 4.72 -4.33
CA GLY A 289 16.65 5.61 -5.18
C GLY A 289 17.08 5.52 -6.65
N HIS A 290 16.11 5.26 -7.54
CA HIS A 290 16.32 5.25 -8.98
C HIS A 290 15.37 6.21 -9.69
N ALA A 291 15.85 6.96 -10.69
CA ALA A 291 14.95 7.64 -11.60
C ALA A 291 14.12 6.62 -12.38
N VAL A 292 12.86 6.92 -12.67
CA VAL A 292 12.02 6.07 -13.55
C VAL A 292 12.56 6.04 -14.99
N ASP A 293 13.36 7.05 -15.38
CA ASP A 293 13.99 7.13 -16.67
C ASP A 293 15.39 7.77 -16.61
N THR A 294 16.38 7.13 -17.21
CA THR A 294 17.79 7.58 -17.17
C THR A 294 18.04 8.91 -17.86
N SER A 295 17.18 9.33 -18.82
CA SER A 295 17.30 10.65 -19.44
C SER A 295 17.23 11.77 -18.40
N SER A 296 16.39 11.63 -17.35
CA SER A 296 16.30 12.60 -16.26
C SER A 296 17.54 12.60 -15.37
N THR A 297 18.13 11.43 -15.13
CA THR A 297 19.40 11.29 -14.39
C THR A 297 20.54 11.94 -15.15
N CYS A 298 20.68 11.64 -16.45
CA CYS A 298 21.72 12.21 -17.32
C CYS A 298 21.60 13.74 -17.42
N GLU A 299 20.38 14.27 -17.59
CA GLU A 299 20.14 15.74 -17.59
C GLU A 299 20.59 16.38 -16.28
N SER A 300 20.17 15.81 -15.13
CA SER A 300 20.52 16.38 -13.82
C SER A 300 22.03 16.37 -13.56
N LEU A 301 22.73 15.30 -13.92
CA LEU A 301 24.19 15.19 -13.79
C LEU A 301 24.91 16.19 -14.69
N ILE A 302 24.51 16.30 -15.97
CA ILE A 302 25.12 17.24 -16.94
C ILE A 302 24.91 18.69 -16.47
N ARG A 303 23.70 19.02 -16.00
CA ARG A 303 23.39 20.36 -15.46
C ARG A 303 24.20 20.68 -14.20
N ALA A 304 24.56 19.68 -13.41
CA ALA A 304 25.46 19.81 -12.27
C ALA A 304 26.96 19.90 -12.67
N GLY A 305 27.28 19.90 -13.98
CA GLY A 305 28.63 19.98 -14.49
C GLY A 305 29.38 18.63 -14.56
N HIS A 306 28.68 17.52 -14.40
CA HIS A 306 29.31 16.20 -14.50
C HIS A 306 29.27 15.70 -15.94
N ASP A 307 30.39 15.22 -16.45
CA ASP A 307 30.47 14.50 -17.72
C ASP A 307 30.40 12.98 -17.45
N ILE A 308 29.25 12.39 -17.78
CA ILE A 308 28.99 10.96 -17.56
C ILE A 308 29.99 10.12 -18.38
N ALA A 309 30.34 10.56 -19.60
CA ALA A 309 31.20 9.81 -20.50
C ALA A 309 32.65 9.75 -20.01
N SER A 310 33.09 10.71 -19.20
CA SER A 310 34.46 10.77 -18.65
C SER A 310 34.59 10.03 -17.28
N SER A 311 33.46 9.67 -16.65
CA SER A 311 33.44 9.00 -15.34
C SER A 311 32.86 7.59 -15.44
N SER A 312 33.73 6.58 -15.33
CA SER A 312 33.30 5.18 -15.29
C SER A 312 32.39 4.87 -14.10
N GLU A 313 32.59 5.55 -12.96
CA GLU A 313 31.75 5.40 -11.77
C GLU A 313 30.32 5.89 -12.05
N LEU A 314 30.17 7.12 -12.56
CA LEU A 314 28.85 7.67 -12.91
C LEU A 314 28.17 6.87 -14.02
N THR A 315 28.93 6.47 -15.05
CA THR A 315 28.40 5.58 -16.11
C THR A 315 27.88 4.27 -15.51
N GLY A 316 28.60 3.67 -14.56
CA GLY A 316 28.18 2.44 -13.86
C GLY A 316 26.90 2.63 -13.05
N GLN A 317 26.79 3.72 -12.30
CA GLN A 317 25.59 4.04 -11.50
C GLN A 317 24.35 4.32 -12.39
N VAL A 318 24.53 5.00 -13.51
CA VAL A 318 23.44 5.25 -14.47
C VAL A 318 23.05 3.95 -15.19
N LEU A 319 24.04 3.07 -15.50
CA LEU A 319 23.78 1.75 -16.08
C LEU A 319 22.97 0.86 -15.10
N GLU A 320 23.30 0.87 -13.80
CA GLU A 320 22.52 0.19 -12.78
C GLU A 320 21.06 0.65 -12.82
N THR A 321 20.82 1.96 -12.79
CA THR A 321 19.46 2.52 -12.87
C THR A 321 18.75 2.10 -14.16
N TRP A 322 19.47 2.08 -15.29
CA TRP A 322 18.91 1.65 -16.56
C TRP A 322 18.49 0.18 -16.54
N VAL A 323 19.35 -0.73 -16.04
CA VAL A 323 19.04 -2.17 -15.93
C VAL A 323 17.86 -2.42 -15.01
N VAL A 324 17.84 -1.76 -13.85
CA VAL A 324 16.70 -1.81 -12.89
C VAL A 324 15.40 -1.42 -13.61
N ASN A 325 15.39 -0.32 -14.37
CA ASN A 325 14.20 0.12 -15.10
C ASN A 325 13.73 -0.87 -16.18
N GLN A 326 14.66 -1.56 -16.90
CA GLN A 326 14.28 -2.60 -17.86
C GLN A 326 13.54 -3.76 -17.17
N LEU A 327 14.02 -4.18 -16.00
CA LEU A 327 13.44 -5.30 -15.25
C LEU A 327 12.13 -4.92 -14.54
N LEU A 328 12.04 -3.72 -13.95
CA LEU A 328 10.78 -3.21 -13.37
C LEU A 328 9.68 -3.07 -14.43
N ALA A 329 10.02 -2.59 -15.63
CA ALA A 329 9.05 -2.54 -16.73
C ALA A 329 8.59 -3.95 -17.13
N ALA A 330 9.52 -4.90 -17.25
CA ALA A 330 9.23 -6.28 -17.64
C ALA A 330 8.32 -7.04 -16.64
N GLN A 331 8.28 -6.63 -15.36
CA GLN A 331 7.30 -7.15 -14.39
C GLN A 331 5.85 -6.93 -14.86
N GLY A 332 5.58 -5.83 -15.58
CA GLY A 332 4.24 -5.46 -16.03
C GLY A 332 3.56 -6.53 -16.88
N TRP A 333 4.33 -7.34 -17.64
CA TRP A 333 3.82 -8.41 -18.50
C TRP A 333 4.43 -9.78 -18.19
N ALA A 334 5.09 -9.94 -17.06
CA ALA A 334 5.58 -11.23 -16.59
C ALA A 334 4.42 -12.19 -16.26
N THR A 335 4.69 -13.47 -16.41
CA THR A 335 3.73 -14.55 -16.11
C THR A 335 3.45 -14.61 -14.59
N ALA A 336 4.51 -14.50 -13.78
CA ALA A 336 4.41 -14.45 -12.33
C ALA A 336 4.53 -13.01 -11.82
N ALA A 337 3.70 -12.65 -10.84
CA ALA A 337 3.87 -11.40 -10.12
C ALA A 337 5.16 -11.49 -9.27
N THR A 338 5.92 -10.41 -9.26
CA THR A 338 7.15 -10.31 -8.49
C THR A 338 7.25 -8.96 -7.80
N ASP A 339 7.85 -8.95 -6.60
CA ASP A 339 8.24 -7.74 -5.88
C ASP A 339 9.71 -7.42 -6.11
N ALA A 340 10.05 -6.12 -6.08
CA ALA A 340 11.40 -5.64 -6.36
C ALA A 340 12.05 -5.03 -5.10
N PHE A 341 13.25 -5.46 -4.82
CA PHE A 341 14.08 -5.04 -3.71
C PHE A 341 15.53 -4.83 -4.18
N TYR A 342 16.37 -4.29 -3.31
CA TYR A 342 17.82 -4.53 -3.34
C TYR A 342 18.23 -5.29 -2.08
N TRP A 343 19.44 -5.86 -2.04
CA TRP A 343 19.96 -6.50 -0.84
C TRP A 343 21.31 -5.92 -0.46
N ARG A 344 21.47 -5.51 0.79
CA ARG A 344 22.73 -5.03 1.31
C ARG A 344 22.94 -5.43 2.76
N ASP A 345 24.10 -6.02 3.04
CA ASP A 345 24.58 -6.26 4.39
C ASP A 345 25.51 -5.11 4.81
N ASN A 346 25.02 -4.21 5.65
CA ASN A 346 25.79 -3.05 6.12
C ASN A 346 27.03 -3.44 6.93
N ARG A 347 27.07 -4.64 7.52
CA ARG A 347 28.21 -5.12 8.30
C ARG A 347 29.38 -5.54 7.39
N THR A 348 29.10 -6.16 6.26
CA THR A 348 30.11 -6.66 5.33
C THR A 348 30.31 -5.77 4.12
N GLY A 349 29.41 -4.78 3.90
CA GLY A 349 29.39 -3.92 2.73
C GLY A 349 28.96 -4.63 1.43
N LYS A 350 28.60 -5.92 1.48
CA LYS A 350 28.16 -6.68 0.31
C LYS A 350 26.77 -6.28 -0.11
N GLU A 351 26.55 -6.20 -1.42
CA GLU A 351 25.32 -5.68 -2.02
C GLU A 351 24.90 -6.50 -3.25
N VAL A 352 23.60 -6.51 -3.56
CA VAL A 352 22.99 -6.96 -4.81
C VAL A 352 22.04 -5.85 -5.26
N ASP A 353 22.21 -5.34 -6.47
CA ASP A 353 21.57 -4.11 -6.95
C ASP A 353 20.07 -4.24 -7.11
N LEU A 354 19.60 -5.39 -7.60
CA LEU A 354 18.17 -5.69 -7.70
C LEU A 354 17.92 -7.14 -7.27
N VAL A 355 16.86 -7.33 -6.49
CA VAL A 355 16.35 -8.65 -6.11
C VAL A 355 14.86 -8.70 -6.46
N LEU A 356 14.49 -9.64 -7.32
CA LEU A 356 13.11 -9.95 -7.62
C LEU A 356 12.66 -11.15 -6.78
N VAL A 357 11.49 -11.03 -6.13
CA VAL A 357 10.90 -12.09 -5.30
C VAL A 357 9.53 -12.44 -5.88
N ASP A 358 9.32 -13.69 -6.25
CA ASP A 358 8.02 -14.14 -6.75
C ASP A 358 7.06 -14.57 -5.63
N GLY A 359 5.80 -14.79 -5.96
CA GLY A 359 4.78 -15.23 -5.01
C GLY A 359 5.04 -16.59 -4.34
N ARG A 360 6.08 -17.35 -4.77
CA ARG A 360 6.56 -18.58 -4.14
C ARG A 360 7.75 -18.34 -3.24
N GLY A 361 8.20 -17.09 -3.10
CA GLY A 361 9.38 -16.72 -2.32
C GLY A 361 10.73 -17.03 -3.00
N ARG A 362 10.72 -17.45 -4.29
CA ARG A 362 11.97 -17.63 -5.06
C ARG A 362 12.59 -16.27 -5.31
N ARG A 363 13.92 -16.18 -5.19
CA ARG A 363 14.65 -14.93 -5.31
C ARG A 363 15.60 -14.97 -6.49
N VAL A 364 15.51 -14.02 -7.39
CA VAL A 364 16.49 -13.79 -8.45
C VAL A 364 17.26 -12.52 -8.13
N GLY A 365 18.59 -12.63 -7.99
CA GLY A 365 19.48 -11.50 -7.72
C GLY A 365 20.15 -11.03 -9.01
N VAL A 366 20.21 -9.69 -9.20
CA VAL A 366 20.88 -9.05 -10.34
C VAL A 366 21.89 -8.04 -9.82
N GLU A 367 23.15 -8.23 -10.19
CA GLU A 367 24.26 -7.32 -9.97
C GLU A 367 24.64 -6.68 -11.29
N VAL A 368 25.00 -5.39 -11.30
CA VAL A 368 25.36 -4.65 -12.52
C VAL A 368 26.81 -4.20 -12.50
N LYS A 369 27.54 -4.49 -13.56
CA LYS A 369 28.99 -4.13 -13.67
C LYS A 369 29.31 -3.48 -15.01
N LEU A 370 29.87 -2.28 -14.94
CA LEU A 370 30.49 -1.66 -16.10
C LEU A 370 31.88 -2.25 -16.32
N ALA A 371 31.92 -3.47 -16.84
CA ALA A 371 33.17 -4.22 -17.07
C ALA A 371 33.02 -5.14 -18.26
N SER A 372 34.11 -5.41 -18.99
CA SER A 372 34.15 -6.34 -20.12
C SER A 372 34.34 -7.80 -19.70
N SER A 373 34.71 -8.05 -18.44
CA SER A 373 34.89 -9.39 -17.87
C SER A 373 34.44 -9.41 -16.43
N ILE A 374 34.03 -10.58 -15.94
CA ILE A 374 33.54 -10.80 -14.57
C ILE A 374 34.65 -11.48 -13.75
N SER A 375 34.83 -11.00 -12.52
CA SER A 375 35.74 -11.56 -11.55
C SER A 375 35.00 -12.24 -10.39
N LEU A 376 35.69 -13.09 -9.62
CA LEU A 376 35.13 -13.70 -8.39
C LEU A 376 34.67 -12.67 -7.35
N LYS A 377 35.19 -11.44 -7.41
CA LYS A 377 34.77 -10.35 -6.51
C LYS A 377 33.38 -9.86 -6.87
N ASP A 378 33.00 -9.86 -8.14
CA ASP A 378 31.70 -9.39 -8.62
C ASP A 378 30.54 -10.33 -8.21
N LEU A 379 30.87 -11.57 -7.88
CA LEU A 379 29.90 -12.57 -7.39
C LEU A 379 29.66 -12.52 -5.86
N GLN A 380 30.43 -11.72 -5.12
CA GLN A 380 30.40 -11.77 -3.66
C GLN A 380 29.08 -11.34 -3.03
N GLY A 381 28.38 -10.37 -3.64
CA GLY A 381 27.04 -9.95 -3.23
C GLY A 381 26.04 -11.09 -3.34
N LEU A 382 25.95 -11.69 -4.54
CA LEU A 382 25.06 -12.82 -4.84
C LEU A 382 25.36 -14.04 -3.94
N LYS A 383 26.65 -14.38 -3.75
CA LYS A 383 27.05 -15.48 -2.83
C LYS A 383 26.70 -15.21 -1.38
N ALA A 384 26.80 -13.95 -0.93
CA ALA A 384 26.42 -13.57 0.43
C ALA A 384 24.91 -13.62 0.64
N MET A 385 24.16 -13.13 -0.34
CA MET A 385 22.69 -13.19 -0.33
C MET A 385 22.18 -14.65 -0.34
N ARG A 386 22.84 -15.55 -1.12
CA ARG A 386 22.53 -16.98 -1.12
C ARG A 386 22.62 -17.60 0.27
N LYS A 387 23.64 -17.19 1.06
CA LYS A 387 23.83 -17.66 2.45
C LYS A 387 22.80 -17.05 3.42
N ASP A 388 22.27 -15.86 3.11
CA ASP A 388 21.40 -15.08 4.00
C ASP A 388 19.89 -15.41 3.85
N GLY A 389 19.49 -16.28 2.96
CA GLY A 389 18.05 -16.58 2.79
C GLY A 389 17.71 -17.23 1.47
N GLY A 390 18.72 -17.75 0.77
CA GLY A 390 18.54 -18.44 -0.48
C GLY A 390 18.54 -17.52 -1.71
N LEU A 391 18.92 -18.10 -2.83
CA LEU A 391 18.94 -17.48 -4.14
C LEU A 391 18.55 -18.57 -5.15
N HIS A 392 17.50 -18.34 -5.93
CA HIS A 392 17.07 -19.25 -6.97
C HIS A 392 18.04 -19.21 -8.13
N ARG A 393 18.30 -17.99 -8.66
CA ARG A 393 19.29 -17.68 -9.69
C ARG A 393 19.94 -16.34 -9.42
N GLY A 394 21.18 -16.16 -9.84
CA GLY A 394 21.90 -14.89 -9.76
C GLY A 394 22.48 -14.51 -11.12
N PHE A 395 22.41 -13.23 -11.46
CA PHE A 395 22.93 -12.70 -12.72
C PHE A 395 23.85 -11.52 -12.45
N VAL A 396 24.98 -11.50 -13.13
CA VAL A 396 25.83 -10.32 -13.26
C VAL A 396 25.63 -9.74 -14.65
N VAL A 397 24.87 -8.64 -14.76
CA VAL A 397 24.70 -7.89 -16.01
C VAL A 397 25.97 -7.08 -16.25
N TYR A 398 26.61 -7.27 -17.38
CA TYR A 398 27.89 -6.62 -17.68
C TYR A 398 28.03 -6.25 -19.17
N THR A 399 29.02 -5.45 -19.52
CA THR A 399 29.22 -4.93 -20.88
C THR A 399 30.04 -5.85 -21.78
N GLY A 400 30.45 -7.04 -21.30
CA GLY A 400 31.17 -8.05 -22.06
C GLY A 400 30.31 -8.86 -23.00
N THR A 401 30.86 -10.00 -23.49
CA THR A 401 30.29 -10.75 -24.63
C THR A 401 29.77 -12.14 -24.27
N GLU A 402 30.26 -12.77 -23.19
CA GLU A 402 29.96 -14.17 -22.87
C GLU A 402 28.69 -14.26 -22.00
N PHE A 403 27.66 -14.95 -22.50
CA PHE A 403 26.56 -15.42 -21.67
C PHE A 403 26.91 -16.84 -21.23
N GLU A 404 27.24 -17.02 -19.97
CA GLU A 404 27.69 -18.30 -19.43
C GLU A 404 27.38 -18.44 -17.93
N GLU A 405 27.33 -19.68 -17.47
CA GLU A 405 27.26 -19.96 -16.03
C GLU A 405 28.67 -19.86 -15.45
N VAL A 406 28.90 -18.91 -14.54
CA VAL A 406 30.20 -18.61 -13.92
C VAL A 406 30.40 -19.27 -12.57
N ASP A 407 29.30 -19.72 -11.94
CA ASP A 407 29.26 -20.51 -10.68
C ASP A 407 27.88 -21.17 -10.61
N ASP A 408 27.68 -22.15 -9.74
CA ASP A 408 26.40 -22.87 -9.60
C ASP A 408 25.22 -21.91 -9.46
N GLY A 409 24.34 -21.88 -10.51
CA GLY A 409 23.19 -20.98 -10.60
C GLY A 409 23.53 -19.48 -10.67
N LEU A 410 24.80 -19.08 -10.90
CA LEU A 410 25.24 -17.70 -11.15
C LEU A 410 25.72 -17.51 -12.58
N TRP A 411 25.11 -16.55 -13.26
CA TRP A 411 25.27 -16.34 -14.70
C TRP A 411 25.88 -14.97 -15.00
N ALA A 412 26.81 -14.94 -15.96
CA ALA A 412 27.21 -13.73 -16.65
C ALA A 412 26.17 -13.40 -17.71
N LEU A 413 25.58 -12.20 -17.68
CA LEU A 413 24.53 -11.78 -18.61
C LEU A 413 25.00 -10.54 -19.38
N PRO A 414 25.37 -10.67 -20.68
CA PRO A 414 25.75 -9.53 -21.50
C PRO A 414 24.62 -8.51 -21.63
N LEU A 415 24.96 -7.23 -21.53
CA LEU A 415 24.01 -6.13 -21.69
C LEU A 415 23.25 -6.20 -23.04
N ALA A 416 23.86 -6.76 -24.07
CA ALA A 416 23.25 -6.99 -25.38
C ALA A 416 21.94 -7.82 -25.29
N CYS A 417 21.86 -8.77 -24.37
CA CYS A 417 20.65 -9.58 -24.16
C CYS A 417 19.46 -8.76 -23.60
N LEU A 418 19.73 -7.60 -22.96
CA LEU A 418 18.70 -6.67 -22.52
C LEU A 418 18.34 -5.64 -23.61
N THR A 419 19.13 -5.52 -24.67
CA THR A 419 18.95 -4.52 -25.72
C THR A 419 18.44 -5.08 -27.05
N SER A 420 18.53 -6.41 -27.25
CA SER A 420 18.15 -7.06 -28.48
C SER A 420 17.41 -8.39 -28.25
N ARG A 421 16.22 -8.53 -28.83
CA ARG A 421 15.43 -9.78 -28.82
C ARG A 421 16.18 -10.94 -29.44
N ARG A 422 16.97 -10.66 -30.50
CA ARG A 422 17.79 -11.67 -31.16
C ARG A 422 18.83 -12.25 -30.20
N GLU A 423 19.56 -11.40 -29.48
CA GLU A 423 20.61 -11.86 -28.58
C GLU A 423 20.01 -12.56 -27.36
N LEU A 424 18.88 -12.06 -26.82
CA LEU A 424 18.12 -12.73 -25.77
C LEU A 424 17.62 -14.10 -26.23
N GLY A 425 17.09 -14.20 -27.48
CA GLY A 425 16.61 -15.46 -28.06
C GLY A 425 17.71 -16.50 -28.31
N LYS A 426 18.97 -16.08 -28.46
CA LYS A 426 20.10 -17.02 -28.51
C LYS A 426 20.42 -17.58 -27.11
N ALA A 427 20.40 -16.72 -26.09
CA ALA A 427 20.68 -17.07 -24.69
C ALA A 427 19.56 -17.89 -24.05
N SER A 428 18.31 -17.71 -24.55
CA SER A 428 17.13 -18.46 -24.12
C SER A 428 16.27 -18.80 -25.36
N PRO A 429 16.59 -19.89 -26.06
CA PRO A 429 15.96 -20.26 -27.32
C PRO A 429 14.50 -20.61 -27.20
N ASP A 430 14.05 -21.08 -26.03
CA ASP A 430 12.65 -21.33 -25.67
C ASP A 430 12.22 -20.44 -24.50
N PRO A 431 12.13 -19.10 -24.72
CA PRO A 431 11.59 -18.26 -23.67
C PRO A 431 10.15 -18.68 -23.39
N VAL A 432 9.75 -18.73 -22.11
CA VAL A 432 8.36 -18.98 -21.74
C VAL A 432 7.48 -18.06 -22.59
N PRO A 433 6.59 -18.61 -23.46
CA PRO A 433 5.88 -17.79 -24.42
C PRO A 433 4.99 -16.79 -23.66
N ALA A 434 5.13 -15.52 -23.99
CA ALA A 434 4.13 -14.55 -23.61
C ALA A 434 2.78 -15.10 -24.08
N ARG A 435 1.81 -15.24 -23.19
CA ARG A 435 0.49 -15.80 -23.52
C ARG A 435 -0.07 -15.05 -24.74
N SER A 436 -0.14 -15.73 -25.89
CA SER A 436 -0.78 -15.15 -27.06
C SER A 436 -2.24 -14.83 -26.72
N PRO A 437 -2.73 -13.64 -27.05
CA PRO A 437 -4.14 -13.34 -26.87
C PRO A 437 -4.93 -14.24 -27.84
N THR A 438 -5.67 -15.19 -27.29
CA THR A 438 -6.71 -15.87 -28.06
C THR A 438 -7.80 -14.84 -28.30
N PRO A 439 -8.14 -14.48 -29.55
CA PRO A 439 -9.22 -13.53 -29.77
C PRO A 439 -10.53 -14.11 -29.17
N PRO A 440 -11.36 -13.31 -28.55
CA PRO A 440 -12.65 -13.76 -28.08
C PRO A 440 -13.50 -14.13 -29.30
N THR A 441 -13.65 -15.42 -29.54
CA THR A 441 -14.62 -15.94 -30.51
C THR A 441 -16.00 -15.57 -29.98
N ALA A 442 -16.74 -14.82 -30.74
CA ALA A 442 -18.12 -14.48 -30.49
C ALA A 442 -18.93 -15.76 -30.25
N LEU A 443 -19.43 -15.96 -29.04
CA LEU A 443 -20.35 -17.04 -28.70
C LEU A 443 -21.72 -16.43 -28.40
N LEU A 444 -22.56 -16.45 -29.42
CA LEU A 444 -24.01 -16.51 -29.32
C LEU A 444 -24.52 -17.62 -30.22
N THR A 445 -24.67 -18.82 -29.67
CA THR A 445 -25.64 -19.80 -30.13
C THR A 445 -26.08 -20.66 -28.95
N PRO A 446 -27.36 -21.06 -28.87
CA PRO A 446 -27.95 -21.77 -27.74
C PRO A 446 -27.48 -23.22 -27.65
N ILE A 447 -27.25 -23.73 -26.48
CA ILE A 447 -26.90 -25.13 -26.26
C ILE A 447 -28.16 -25.93 -25.98
N ASP A 448 -28.43 -26.88 -26.92
CA ASP A 448 -29.35 -28.00 -26.69
C ASP A 448 -28.72 -29.03 -25.76
N HIS A 449 -29.57 -29.61 -24.90
CA HIS A 449 -29.19 -30.65 -23.98
C HIS A 449 -29.01 -31.98 -24.67
N GLU A 450 -27.82 -32.56 -24.63
CA GLU A 450 -27.66 -34.01 -24.67
C GLU A 450 -26.59 -34.50 -23.70
N LYS A 451 -26.93 -35.64 -23.05
CA LYS A 451 -26.19 -36.27 -21.95
C LYS A 451 -24.98 -37.02 -22.48
N GLU A 452 -23.81 -36.80 -21.92
CA GLU A 452 -22.80 -37.85 -21.87
C GLU A 452 -21.92 -37.83 -20.62
N LYS A 453 -21.40 -38.97 -20.28
CA LYS A 453 -20.99 -39.47 -18.97
C LYS A 453 -19.62 -38.94 -18.52
N VAL A 454 -19.61 -38.55 -17.26
CA VAL A 454 -18.62 -38.82 -16.18
C VAL A 454 -17.18 -39.10 -16.58
N THR A 455 -16.34 -38.11 -16.31
CA THR A 455 -14.99 -38.32 -15.76
C THR A 455 -14.72 -37.27 -14.70
N THR A 456 -14.26 -37.73 -13.57
CA THR A 456 -14.07 -37.01 -12.29
C THR A 456 -13.09 -35.86 -12.41
N SER A 457 -13.57 -34.63 -12.38
CA SER A 457 -12.75 -33.45 -12.09
C SER A 457 -12.97 -33.06 -10.65
N LEU A 458 -11.91 -33.06 -9.87
CA LEU A 458 -11.85 -32.56 -8.50
C LEU A 458 -12.32 -31.09 -8.47
N SER A 459 -13.45 -30.87 -7.82
CA SER A 459 -13.98 -29.56 -7.46
C SER A 459 -13.01 -28.89 -6.49
N THR A 460 -12.31 -27.84 -6.92
CA THR A 460 -11.54 -26.96 -6.04
C THR A 460 -12.50 -26.01 -5.33
N ALA A 461 -12.89 -26.36 -4.12
CA ALA A 461 -13.49 -25.41 -3.18
C ALA A 461 -12.50 -24.25 -2.94
N PRO A 462 -12.96 -23.00 -2.72
CA PRO A 462 -12.08 -21.87 -2.45
C PRO A 462 -11.22 -22.16 -1.21
N VAL A 463 -9.92 -21.84 -1.30
CA VAL A 463 -8.95 -22.02 -0.21
C VAL A 463 -9.38 -21.16 0.98
N PRO A 464 -9.54 -21.73 2.19
CA PRO A 464 -9.94 -20.96 3.36
C PRO A 464 -8.85 -19.97 3.79
N THR A 465 -9.23 -18.72 4.06
CA THR A 465 -8.33 -17.70 4.61
C THR A 465 -8.34 -17.75 6.13
N VAL A 466 -7.16 -17.81 6.75
CA VAL A 466 -6.96 -17.79 8.21
C VAL A 466 -6.19 -16.54 8.58
N PHE A 467 -6.79 -15.70 9.43
CA PHE A 467 -6.13 -14.50 9.95
C PHE A 467 -5.43 -14.80 11.28
N LEU A 468 -4.15 -14.43 11.39
CA LEU A 468 -3.37 -14.54 12.62
C LEU A 468 -3.44 -13.23 13.39
N SER A 469 -4.06 -13.25 14.59
CA SER A 469 -4.15 -12.10 15.49
C SER A 469 -3.25 -12.31 16.70
N TYR A 470 -2.32 -11.38 16.93
CA TYR A 470 -1.32 -11.44 18.01
C TYR A 470 -0.77 -10.05 18.34
N VAL A 471 -0.07 -9.93 19.47
CA VAL A 471 0.64 -8.69 19.84
C VAL A 471 2.07 -8.73 19.32
N HIS A 472 2.46 -7.74 18.52
CA HIS A 472 3.80 -7.65 17.93
C HIS A 472 4.92 -7.68 18.98
N ALA A 473 4.73 -6.98 20.11
CA ALA A 473 5.71 -6.96 21.20
C ALA A 473 5.92 -8.34 21.84
N ASP A 474 4.91 -9.22 21.84
CA ASP A 474 5.04 -10.59 22.33
C ASP A 474 5.76 -11.47 21.32
N ASN A 475 5.47 -11.29 20.04
CA ASN A 475 6.21 -11.99 18.99
C ASN A 475 7.70 -11.58 18.95
N ASP A 476 8.00 -10.28 19.16
CA ASP A 476 9.38 -9.78 19.28
C ASP A 476 10.09 -10.35 20.53
N TYR A 477 9.40 -10.43 21.67
CA TYR A 477 9.92 -11.02 22.91
C TYR A 477 10.23 -12.51 22.75
N LEU A 478 9.37 -13.24 22.03
CA LEU A 478 9.53 -14.69 21.75
C LEU A 478 10.32 -14.96 20.45
N GLU A 479 11.16 -14.03 20.02
CA GLU A 479 12.06 -14.16 18.85
C GLU A 479 11.35 -14.62 17.55
N GLY A 480 10.11 -14.18 17.35
CA GLY A 480 9.29 -14.50 16.18
C GLY A 480 8.57 -15.86 16.27
N ALA A 481 8.49 -16.47 17.46
CA ALA A 481 7.91 -17.80 17.65
C ALA A 481 6.43 -17.88 17.29
N LEU A 482 5.64 -16.80 17.53
CA LEU A 482 4.20 -16.82 17.26
C LEU A 482 3.90 -16.94 15.75
N VAL A 483 4.59 -16.17 14.92
CA VAL A 483 4.46 -16.22 13.46
C VAL A 483 4.98 -17.56 12.92
N LYS A 484 6.15 -18.01 13.37
CA LYS A 484 6.71 -19.32 12.98
C LYS A 484 5.76 -20.48 13.33
N PHE A 485 5.08 -20.39 14.46
CA PHE A 485 4.10 -21.42 14.87
C PHE A 485 2.91 -21.45 13.90
N ALA A 486 2.36 -20.31 13.55
CA ALA A 486 1.26 -20.21 12.60
C ALA A 486 1.66 -20.71 11.19
N GLU A 487 2.89 -20.43 10.75
CA GLU A 487 3.43 -20.98 9.50
C GLU A 487 3.56 -22.51 9.54
N GLU A 488 3.95 -23.08 10.68
CA GLU A 488 4.03 -24.55 10.83
C GLU A 488 2.63 -25.20 10.88
N VAL A 489 1.64 -24.50 11.42
CA VAL A 489 0.21 -24.88 11.32
C VAL A 489 -0.21 -24.90 9.86
N ALA A 490 0.09 -23.85 9.08
CA ALA A 490 -0.24 -23.76 7.66
C ALA A 490 0.43 -24.88 6.85
N ARG A 491 1.73 -25.15 7.09
CA ARG A 491 2.46 -26.29 6.47
C ARG A 491 1.82 -27.63 6.80
N THR A 492 1.32 -27.78 8.02
CA THR A 492 0.60 -29.02 8.42
C THR A 492 -0.70 -29.18 7.67
N CYS A 493 -1.45 -28.10 7.47
CA CYS A 493 -2.70 -28.09 6.70
C CYS A 493 -2.44 -28.46 5.22
N ASP A 494 -1.43 -27.86 4.61
CA ASP A 494 -1.01 -28.14 3.24
C ASP A 494 -0.59 -29.62 3.06
N PHE A 495 0.29 -30.11 3.93
CA PHE A 495 0.72 -31.51 3.93
C PHE A 495 -0.44 -32.52 4.05
N LYS A 496 -1.53 -32.16 4.72
CA LYS A 496 -2.75 -32.97 4.88
C LYS A 496 -3.77 -32.77 3.76
N GLY A 497 -3.43 -32.05 2.69
CA GLY A 497 -4.30 -31.83 1.54
C GLY A 497 -5.45 -30.85 1.80
N THR A 498 -5.33 -29.98 2.78
CA THR A 498 -6.28 -28.91 3.08
C THR A 498 -5.51 -27.59 3.18
N PRO A 499 -5.00 -27.02 2.05
CA PRO A 499 -4.25 -25.80 2.08
C PRO A 499 -5.08 -24.65 2.64
N ILE A 500 -4.42 -23.74 3.35
CA ILE A 500 -4.99 -22.51 3.90
C ILE A 500 -4.20 -21.30 3.41
N ASP A 501 -4.87 -20.16 3.27
CA ASP A 501 -4.23 -18.86 3.02
C ASP A 501 -4.08 -18.16 4.39
N LEU A 502 -2.86 -18.25 4.97
CA LEU A 502 -2.55 -17.64 6.26
C LEU A 502 -2.22 -16.15 6.05
N ARG A 503 -2.90 -15.29 6.78
CA ARG A 503 -2.72 -13.83 6.74
C ARG A 503 -2.42 -13.28 8.12
N ASN A 504 -1.55 -12.30 8.21
CA ASN A 504 -1.30 -11.52 9.41
C ASN A 504 -1.38 -10.01 9.10
N ASP A 505 -1.46 -9.17 10.11
CA ASP A 505 -1.52 -7.72 9.97
C ASP A 505 -0.24 -7.11 9.35
N GLU A 506 0.93 -7.75 9.53
CA GLU A 506 2.18 -7.34 8.89
C GLU A 506 2.18 -7.55 7.37
N GLU A 507 1.47 -8.56 6.86
CA GLU A 507 1.35 -8.83 5.42
C GLU A 507 0.32 -7.94 4.73
N ILE A 508 -0.63 -7.39 5.50
CA ILE A 508 -1.75 -6.61 5.00
C ILE A 508 -1.40 -5.13 4.87
N LEU A 509 -0.49 -4.63 5.71
CA LEU A 509 -0.12 -3.22 5.79
C LEU A 509 0.94 -2.83 4.76
N GLN A 510 0.52 -2.24 3.64
CA GLN A 510 1.42 -1.45 2.79
C GLN A 510 1.52 -0.01 3.33
N TRP A 511 2.69 0.58 3.20
CA TRP A 511 3.00 1.94 3.66
C TRP A 511 1.97 2.96 3.16
N GLY A 512 1.20 3.58 4.08
CA GLY A 512 0.22 4.63 3.80
C GLY A 512 -1.24 4.25 4.03
N ASP A 513 -1.52 3.01 4.40
CA ASP A 513 -2.89 2.55 4.64
C ASP A 513 -3.37 2.88 6.07
N ARG A 514 -4.62 3.28 6.21
CA ARG A 514 -5.29 3.35 7.52
C ARG A 514 -5.45 1.94 8.06
N TRP A 515 -4.81 1.68 9.18
CA TRP A 515 -4.79 0.39 9.89
C TRP A 515 -6.19 -0.22 10.09
N SER A 516 -7.21 0.60 10.34
CA SER A 516 -8.57 0.13 10.66
C SER A 516 -9.41 -0.34 9.46
N GLU A 517 -9.26 0.23 8.27
CA GLU A 517 -10.13 -0.07 7.12
C GLU A 517 -9.71 -1.34 6.38
N ARG A 518 -8.40 -1.54 6.18
CA ARG A 518 -7.87 -2.74 5.53
C ARG A 518 -7.99 -3.98 6.38
N LEU A 519 -7.81 -3.82 7.68
CA LEU A 519 -8.04 -4.88 8.64
C LEU A 519 -9.52 -5.32 8.63
N GLN A 520 -10.45 -4.39 8.48
CA GLN A 520 -11.88 -4.67 8.40
C GLN A 520 -12.24 -5.43 7.11
N ASP A 521 -11.69 -5.04 5.95
CA ASP A 521 -11.89 -5.73 4.67
C ASP A 521 -11.28 -7.15 4.68
N GLU A 522 -10.11 -7.33 5.31
CA GLU A 522 -9.48 -8.63 5.43
C GLU A 522 -10.23 -9.52 6.42
N MET A 523 -10.71 -8.95 7.51
CA MET A 523 -11.58 -9.63 8.46
C MET A 523 -12.91 -10.08 7.81
N GLU A 524 -13.45 -9.33 6.85
CA GLU A 524 -14.63 -9.74 6.08
C GLU A 524 -14.35 -10.93 5.15
N ARG A 525 -13.15 -11.03 4.58
CA ARG A 525 -12.73 -12.14 3.71
C ARG A 525 -12.23 -13.35 4.47
N THR A 526 -11.79 -13.16 5.71
CA THR A 526 -11.24 -14.19 6.57
C THR A 526 -12.28 -15.24 6.91
N THR A 527 -11.90 -16.50 6.80
CA THR A 527 -12.76 -17.66 7.10
C THR A 527 -12.59 -18.11 8.55
N PHE A 528 -11.35 -18.05 9.08
CA PHE A 528 -11.01 -18.43 10.45
C PHE A 528 -10.06 -17.41 11.06
N LEU A 529 -10.17 -17.19 12.37
CA LEU A 529 -9.26 -16.39 13.18
C LEU A 529 -8.41 -17.32 14.06
N LEU A 530 -7.10 -17.23 13.98
CA LEU A 530 -6.17 -17.84 14.93
C LEU A 530 -5.67 -16.75 15.88
N ALA A 531 -6.20 -16.72 17.10
CA ALA A 531 -5.87 -15.73 18.12
C ALA A 531 -4.80 -16.27 19.07
N MET A 532 -3.62 -15.64 19.11
CA MET A 532 -2.50 -15.94 20.02
C MET A 532 -2.65 -15.10 21.28
N VAL A 533 -3.28 -15.68 22.31
CA VAL A 533 -3.68 -14.94 23.51
C VAL A 533 -2.59 -14.93 24.56
N THR A 534 -2.23 -13.71 24.97
CA THR A 534 -1.36 -13.37 26.10
C THR A 534 -2.08 -12.35 27.00
N THR A 535 -1.54 -12.05 28.16
CA THR A 535 -2.02 -10.93 28.99
C THR A 535 -2.01 -9.61 28.23
N ARG A 536 -0.99 -9.36 27.39
CA ARG A 536 -0.92 -8.17 26.52
C ARG A 536 -1.93 -8.17 25.38
N TYR A 537 -2.24 -9.33 24.82
CA TYR A 537 -3.32 -9.47 23.84
C TYR A 537 -4.65 -8.98 24.40
N LEU A 538 -4.97 -9.41 25.62
CA LEU A 538 -6.22 -9.04 26.30
C LEU A 538 -6.27 -7.56 26.72
N THR A 539 -5.13 -6.92 26.95
CA THR A 539 -5.05 -5.47 27.25
C THR A 539 -4.94 -4.61 25.98
N SER A 540 -4.67 -5.19 24.81
CA SER A 540 -4.60 -4.49 23.52
C SER A 540 -6.00 -4.20 22.98
N GLU A 541 -6.34 -2.93 22.82
CA GLU A 541 -7.62 -2.49 22.24
C GLU A 541 -7.80 -3.01 20.77
N ALA A 542 -6.73 -3.00 19.98
CA ALA A 542 -6.74 -3.49 18.61
C ALA A 542 -7.07 -4.98 18.54
N CYS A 543 -6.37 -5.83 19.30
CA CYS A 543 -6.59 -7.28 19.31
C CYS A 543 -7.98 -7.66 19.84
N ARG A 544 -8.46 -6.95 20.87
CA ARG A 544 -9.84 -7.13 21.39
C ARG A 544 -10.90 -6.80 20.35
N LYS A 545 -10.71 -5.70 19.60
CA LYS A 545 -11.62 -5.27 18.54
C LYS A 545 -11.66 -6.30 17.41
N GLU A 546 -10.52 -6.80 16.97
CA GLU A 546 -10.41 -7.88 15.96
C GLU A 546 -11.17 -9.13 16.40
N PHE A 547 -10.91 -9.58 17.61
CA PHE A 547 -11.57 -10.77 18.18
C PHE A 547 -13.10 -10.64 18.20
N LEU A 548 -13.63 -9.52 18.70
CA LEU A 548 -15.07 -9.29 18.84
C LEU A 548 -15.78 -9.09 17.50
N GLN A 549 -15.15 -8.37 16.57
CA GLN A 549 -15.66 -8.19 15.21
C GLN A 549 -15.79 -9.56 14.51
N PHE A 550 -14.74 -10.37 14.60
CA PHE A 550 -14.76 -11.69 13.97
C PHE A 550 -15.77 -12.65 14.64
N ARG A 551 -15.90 -12.59 15.96
CA ARG A 551 -16.92 -13.33 16.71
C ARG A 551 -18.35 -12.97 16.24
N SER A 552 -18.63 -11.68 16.10
CA SER A 552 -19.93 -11.21 15.60
C SER A 552 -20.22 -11.72 14.18
N LYS A 553 -19.21 -11.68 13.29
CA LYS A 553 -19.33 -12.17 11.92
C LYS A 553 -19.63 -13.67 11.86
N THR A 554 -18.84 -14.50 12.56
CA THR A 554 -18.99 -15.96 12.49
C THR A 554 -20.26 -16.46 13.18
N ARG A 555 -20.70 -15.77 14.25
CA ARG A 555 -21.98 -16.04 14.92
C ARG A 555 -23.18 -15.75 13.99
N LYS A 556 -23.16 -14.64 13.25
CA LYS A 556 -24.19 -14.34 12.23
C LYS A 556 -24.19 -15.35 11.07
N ALA A 557 -23.03 -15.91 10.75
CA ALA A 557 -22.88 -16.93 9.71
C ALA A 557 -23.12 -18.37 10.19
N GLY A 558 -23.44 -18.58 11.47
CA GLY A 558 -23.84 -19.88 12.05
C GLY A 558 -22.69 -20.87 12.28
N TYR A 559 -21.43 -20.44 12.30
CA TYR A 559 -20.30 -21.34 12.57
C TYR A 559 -19.28 -20.75 13.56
N ASN A 560 -18.49 -21.63 14.21
CA ASN A 560 -17.39 -21.20 15.06
C ASN A 560 -16.08 -21.09 14.25
N GLY A 561 -15.70 -19.86 13.92
CA GLY A 561 -14.51 -19.55 13.12
C GLY A 561 -13.29 -19.13 13.94
N ILE A 562 -13.35 -19.09 15.29
CA ILE A 562 -12.24 -18.65 16.14
C ILE A 562 -11.50 -19.86 16.72
N LEU A 563 -10.18 -19.90 16.53
CA LEU A 563 -9.28 -20.78 17.25
C LEU A 563 -8.45 -19.92 18.20
N THR A 564 -8.61 -20.16 19.49
CA THR A 564 -7.86 -19.47 20.54
C THR A 564 -6.71 -20.37 21.01
N LEU A 565 -5.49 -19.86 20.94
CA LEU A 565 -4.30 -20.49 21.47
C LEU A 565 -3.75 -19.63 22.63
N LEU A 566 -3.67 -20.23 23.81
CA LEU A 566 -2.99 -19.60 24.93
C LEU A 566 -1.48 -19.74 24.75
N VAL A 567 -0.81 -18.61 24.72
CA VAL A 567 0.65 -18.52 24.62
C VAL A 567 1.29 -18.56 26.01
N ASP A 568 0.70 -17.83 26.94
CA ASP A 568 0.97 -17.83 28.38
C ASP A 568 -0.38 -17.89 29.14
N GLU A 569 -0.35 -18.14 30.46
CA GLU A 569 -1.55 -18.10 31.29
C GLU A 569 -1.89 -16.64 31.64
N PRO A 570 -2.99 -16.05 31.13
CA PRO A 570 -3.31 -14.66 31.38
C PRO A 570 -3.61 -14.40 32.86
N ASP A 571 -3.09 -13.29 33.42
CA ASP A 571 -3.43 -12.86 34.77
C ASP A 571 -4.79 -12.16 34.81
N TRP A 572 -5.87 -12.91 34.95
CA TRP A 572 -7.26 -12.44 35.02
C TRP A 572 -7.56 -11.55 36.23
N ASN A 573 -6.67 -11.51 37.24
CA ASN A 573 -6.81 -10.66 38.43
C ASN A 573 -6.28 -9.23 38.21
N LEU A 574 -5.61 -8.98 37.09
CA LEU A 574 -5.20 -7.62 36.75
C LEU A 574 -6.41 -6.68 36.68
N PRO A 575 -6.39 -5.51 37.35
CA PRO A 575 -7.51 -4.57 37.29
C PRO A 575 -7.93 -4.18 35.87
N ALA A 576 -6.97 -4.09 34.95
CA ALA A 576 -7.20 -3.78 33.55
C ALA A 576 -7.99 -4.86 32.78
N LEU A 577 -8.02 -6.10 33.27
CA LEU A 577 -8.80 -7.22 32.70
C LEU A 577 -10.06 -7.51 33.50
N ARG A 578 -9.95 -7.46 34.81
CA ARG A 578 -11.07 -7.74 35.71
C ARG A 578 -12.19 -6.71 35.61
N ASP A 579 -11.83 -5.43 35.50
CA ASP A 579 -12.76 -4.30 35.54
C ASP A 579 -13.15 -3.81 34.12
N ASP A 580 -12.63 -4.42 33.03
CA ASP A 580 -12.95 -4.08 31.63
C ASP A 580 -14.06 -5.01 31.09
N PRO A 581 -15.25 -4.48 30.76
CA PRO A 581 -16.37 -5.29 30.24
C PRO A 581 -16.03 -6.03 28.95
N THR A 582 -15.18 -5.44 28.10
CA THR A 582 -14.76 -6.02 26.81
C THR A 582 -13.84 -7.22 27.03
N ALA A 583 -12.90 -7.11 27.97
CA ALA A 583 -12.02 -8.22 28.34
C ALA A 583 -12.82 -9.39 28.95
N GLN A 584 -13.85 -9.09 29.77
CA GLN A 584 -14.74 -10.11 30.35
C GLN A 584 -15.58 -10.84 29.28
N VAL A 585 -16.03 -10.13 28.24
CA VAL A 585 -16.75 -10.77 27.10
C VAL A 585 -15.82 -11.71 26.32
N ILE A 586 -14.53 -11.37 26.18
CA ILE A 586 -13.53 -12.24 25.54
C ILE A 586 -13.21 -13.43 26.43
N HIS A 587 -13.06 -13.23 27.76
CA HIS A 587 -12.86 -14.30 28.73
C HIS A 587 -13.98 -15.33 28.65
N ALA A 588 -15.25 -14.90 28.76
CA ALA A 588 -16.40 -15.77 28.59
C ALA A 588 -16.44 -16.50 27.24
N ALA A 589 -15.99 -15.82 26.15
CA ALA A 589 -15.92 -16.42 24.82
C ALA A 589 -14.82 -17.48 24.70
N ILE A 590 -13.72 -17.29 25.41
CA ILE A 590 -12.61 -18.25 25.48
C ILE A 590 -13.09 -19.49 26.26
N ASP A 591 -13.77 -19.33 27.38
CA ASP A 591 -14.31 -20.40 28.20
C ASP A 591 -15.41 -21.20 27.45
N GLU A 592 -16.29 -20.50 26.69
CA GLU A 592 -17.37 -21.12 25.90
C GLU A 592 -16.85 -22.00 24.75
N HIS A 593 -15.63 -21.77 24.24
CA HIS A 593 -15.18 -22.32 22.98
C HIS A 593 -14.01 -23.31 23.06
N GLN A 594 -13.74 -23.94 24.17
CA GLN A 594 -12.60 -24.85 24.34
C GLN A 594 -11.32 -24.31 23.68
N TRP A 595 -10.50 -23.64 24.43
CA TRP A 595 -9.16 -23.22 24.05
C TRP A 595 -8.27 -24.42 23.73
N LEU A 596 -7.26 -24.17 22.91
CA LEU A 596 -6.21 -25.14 22.66
C LEU A 596 -5.00 -24.73 23.49
N GLU A 597 -4.66 -25.56 24.44
CA GLU A 597 -3.47 -25.42 25.28
C GLU A 597 -2.51 -26.55 24.92
N PRO A 598 -1.32 -26.25 24.40
CA PRO A 598 -0.30 -27.27 24.19
C PRO A 598 0.10 -27.91 25.53
N GLU A 599 0.52 -29.17 25.53
CA GLU A 599 1.05 -29.87 26.74
C GLU A 599 2.17 -29.06 27.47
N THR A 600 2.83 -28.16 26.75
CA THR A 600 3.81 -27.20 27.24
C THR A 600 3.41 -25.81 26.71
N PRO A 601 3.38 -24.75 27.52
CA PRO A 601 3.11 -23.38 27.09
C PRO A 601 3.99 -22.98 25.90
N LEU A 602 3.42 -22.20 24.96
CA LEU A 602 4.14 -21.86 23.74
C LEU A 602 5.40 -21.01 24.03
N GLU A 603 5.37 -20.23 25.11
CA GLU A 603 6.51 -19.43 25.57
C GLU A 603 7.72 -20.25 26.00
N ASP A 604 7.51 -21.51 26.47
CA ASP A 604 8.55 -22.45 26.92
C ASP A 604 9.09 -23.34 25.79
N LEU A 605 8.50 -23.26 24.58
CA LEU A 605 8.88 -24.10 23.44
C LEU A 605 9.93 -23.39 22.56
N GLU A 606 11.13 -23.93 22.47
CA GLU A 606 12.10 -23.43 21.49
C GLU A 606 11.54 -23.54 20.06
N PRO A 607 11.58 -22.44 19.27
CA PRO A 607 11.19 -22.48 17.86
C PRO A 607 11.94 -23.58 17.12
N ASP A 608 11.25 -24.33 16.24
CA ASP A 608 11.78 -25.45 15.47
C ASP A 608 12.14 -26.71 16.28
N SER A 609 11.85 -26.75 17.57
CA SER A 609 11.99 -28.00 18.36
C SER A 609 10.98 -29.07 17.92
N PRO A 610 11.23 -30.37 18.19
CA PRO A 610 10.23 -31.43 17.93
C PRO A 610 8.92 -31.22 18.67
N GLN A 611 8.94 -30.65 19.88
CA GLN A 611 7.78 -30.31 20.68
C GLN A 611 6.97 -29.18 20.04
N PHE A 612 7.62 -28.11 19.61
CA PHE A 612 7.03 -26.98 18.89
C PHE A 612 6.28 -27.47 17.63
N ARG A 613 6.96 -28.29 16.80
CA ARG A 613 6.33 -28.87 15.61
C ARG A 613 5.21 -29.86 15.92
N ARG A 614 5.23 -30.54 17.07
CA ARG A 614 4.14 -31.42 17.50
C ARG A 614 2.92 -30.61 17.90
N ALA A 615 3.09 -29.54 18.68
CA ALA A 615 2.02 -28.63 19.05
C ALA A 615 1.37 -27.98 17.82
N ALA A 616 2.16 -27.44 16.89
CA ALA A 616 1.66 -26.86 15.64
C ALA A 616 0.85 -27.86 14.78
N ARG A 617 1.28 -29.13 14.75
CA ARG A 617 0.54 -30.22 14.05
C ARG A 617 -0.80 -30.55 14.72
N GLU A 618 -0.92 -30.39 16.00
CA GLU A 618 -2.16 -30.62 16.74
C GLU A 618 -3.18 -29.53 16.41
N ILE A 619 -2.75 -28.26 16.46
CA ILE A 619 -3.56 -27.11 16.06
C ILE A 619 -3.98 -27.21 14.58
N GLY A 620 -3.06 -27.58 13.69
CA GLY A 620 -3.36 -27.79 12.27
C GLY A 620 -4.41 -28.88 12.02
N ARG A 621 -4.43 -29.95 12.80
CA ARG A 621 -5.46 -30.99 12.72
C ARG A 621 -6.84 -30.48 13.15
N GLU A 622 -6.90 -29.71 14.22
CA GLU A 622 -8.17 -29.13 14.68
C GLU A 622 -8.71 -28.12 13.66
N LEU A 623 -7.85 -27.29 13.09
CA LEU A 623 -8.23 -26.36 12.03
C LEU A 623 -8.79 -27.11 10.80
N ILE A 624 -8.12 -28.19 10.35
CA ILE A 624 -8.61 -29.03 9.24
C ILE A 624 -9.99 -29.62 9.56
N LYS A 625 -10.21 -30.07 10.79
CA LYS A 625 -11.51 -30.62 11.23
C LYS A 625 -12.62 -29.57 11.12
N ARG A 626 -12.36 -28.32 11.54
CA ARG A 626 -13.31 -27.20 11.45
C ARG A 626 -13.58 -26.79 10.00
N ILE A 627 -12.55 -26.74 9.15
CA ILE A 627 -12.68 -26.49 7.70
C ILE A 627 -13.60 -27.54 7.05
N LYS A 628 -13.37 -28.82 7.35
CA LYS A 628 -14.18 -29.93 6.81
C LYS A 628 -15.63 -29.90 7.31
N ALA A 629 -15.85 -29.59 8.57
CA ALA A 629 -17.21 -29.46 9.14
C ALA A 629 -18.00 -28.36 8.43
N ARG A 630 -17.37 -27.15 8.24
CA ARG A 630 -17.99 -26.05 7.51
C ARG A 630 -18.32 -26.40 6.05
N ASN A 631 -17.42 -27.09 5.36
CA ASN A 631 -17.63 -27.50 3.97
C ASN A 631 -18.69 -28.59 3.81
N ALA A 632 -18.98 -29.34 4.87
CA ALA A 632 -20.02 -30.39 4.90
C ALA A 632 -21.43 -29.82 5.13
N GLU A 633 -21.53 -28.64 5.79
CA GLU A 633 -22.81 -28.01 6.13
C GLU A 633 -23.41 -27.17 4.99
N GLY A 634 -22.71 -26.92 3.88
CA GLY A 634 -23.18 -26.24 2.65
C GLY A 634 -23.74 -24.82 2.90
N PRO A 635 -23.83 -23.92 1.90
CA PRO A 635 -24.49 -22.63 2.09
C PRO A 635 -25.97 -22.81 2.34
N ALA A 636 -26.46 -22.30 3.49
CA ALA A 636 -27.87 -22.33 3.87
C ALA A 636 -28.72 -21.64 2.79
N THR A 637 -29.50 -22.43 2.06
CA THR A 637 -30.57 -21.98 1.17
C THR A 637 -31.69 -21.38 1.99
N SER A 638 -32.03 -20.12 1.70
CA SER A 638 -33.23 -19.46 2.21
C SER A 638 -34.48 -20.25 1.84
N MET A 639 -35.24 -20.74 2.81
CA MET A 639 -36.63 -21.13 2.64
C MET A 639 -37.52 -20.27 3.52
N ASP A 640 -38.39 -19.53 2.85
CA ASP A 640 -39.57 -18.88 3.42
C ASP A 640 -40.47 -19.88 4.17
N THR A 641 -40.86 -19.55 5.38
CA THR A 641 -42.19 -19.84 5.93
C THR A 641 -42.41 -18.98 7.19
N ASN A 642 -43.45 -18.14 7.16
CA ASN A 642 -44.11 -17.47 8.27
C ASN A 642 -45.21 -18.37 8.83
N PRO A 643 -45.91 -18.14 9.97
CA PRO A 643 -45.56 -17.44 11.20
C PRO A 643 -45.91 -18.20 12.49
N ALA A 644 -45.38 -17.81 13.64
CA ALA A 644 -46.08 -17.86 14.93
C ALA A 644 -45.35 -16.99 15.97
N GLU A 645 -46.05 -16.04 16.49
CA GLU A 645 -45.72 -15.20 17.67
C GLU A 645 -45.88 -15.98 19.00
N PRO A 646 -45.62 -15.39 20.18
CA PRO A 646 -44.58 -14.47 20.60
C PRO A 646 -43.88 -14.89 21.93
N SER A 647 -42.73 -14.36 22.26
CA SER A 647 -42.40 -13.92 23.63
C SER A 647 -41.09 -13.17 23.79
N SER A 648 -41.19 -12.05 24.49
CA SER A 648 -40.23 -11.25 25.29
C SER A 648 -39.14 -10.52 24.55
N ALA A 649 -39.41 -9.23 24.36
CA ALA A 649 -38.71 -8.01 24.77
C ALA A 649 -37.20 -8.15 25.09
N ASP A 650 -36.44 -7.47 24.28
CA ASP A 650 -35.37 -6.50 24.48
C ASP A 650 -34.34 -6.64 23.37
N ASP A 651 -34.56 -5.94 22.27
CA ASP A 651 -33.62 -5.35 21.32
C ASP A 651 -34.44 -4.75 20.14
N ALA A 652 -35.33 -3.83 20.50
CA ALA A 652 -35.95 -2.93 19.50
C ALA A 652 -34.93 -1.82 19.18
N ASP A 653 -34.63 -1.58 17.90
CA ASP A 653 -34.01 -0.32 17.46
C ASP A 653 -34.75 0.83 18.14
N PRO A 654 -34.11 1.76 18.83
CA PRO A 654 -34.77 2.87 19.53
C PRO A 654 -35.62 3.63 18.50
N GLY A 655 -36.86 3.91 18.86
CA GLY A 655 -37.76 4.67 18.00
C GLY A 655 -37.19 6.09 17.75
N ILE A 656 -37.55 6.70 16.60
CA ILE A 656 -37.08 8.04 16.19
C ILE A 656 -37.22 9.07 17.33
N VAL A 657 -38.32 9.02 18.09
CA VAL A 657 -38.58 9.93 19.23
C VAL A 657 -37.60 9.70 20.37
N GLU A 658 -37.28 8.44 20.66
CA GLU A 658 -36.34 8.05 21.71
C GLU A 658 -34.90 8.42 21.40
N LEU A 659 -34.47 8.32 20.13
CA LEU A 659 -33.19 8.83 19.63
C LEU A 659 -33.08 10.36 19.78
N ILE A 660 -34.15 11.06 19.45
CA ILE A 660 -34.23 12.52 19.55
C ILE A 660 -34.08 12.98 21.01
N ASP A 661 -34.87 12.38 21.91
CA ASP A 661 -34.84 12.71 23.33
C ASP A 661 -33.44 12.38 23.92
N THR A 662 -32.85 11.27 23.53
CA THR A 662 -31.49 10.89 23.93
C THR A 662 -30.45 11.91 23.48
N ILE A 663 -30.52 12.38 22.24
CA ILE A 663 -29.59 13.41 21.71
C ILE A 663 -29.77 14.74 22.47
N GLN A 664 -31.01 15.19 22.66
CA GLN A 664 -31.27 16.50 23.26
C GLN A 664 -31.07 16.53 24.78
N GLU A 665 -31.52 15.51 25.50
CA GLU A 665 -31.52 15.49 26.96
C GLU A 665 -30.21 14.93 27.55
N ASN A 666 -29.52 14.04 26.84
CA ASN A 666 -28.34 13.36 27.36
C ASN A 666 -27.06 13.78 26.65
N HIS A 667 -26.98 13.67 25.31
CA HIS A 667 -25.72 13.83 24.60
C HIS A 667 -25.26 15.28 24.46
N LEU A 668 -26.17 16.21 24.08
CA LEU A 668 -25.81 17.63 23.95
C LEU A 668 -25.37 18.25 25.27
N PRO A 669 -26.08 18.06 26.42
CA PRO A 669 -25.62 18.58 27.72
C PRO A 669 -24.31 17.95 28.19
N ARG A 670 -24.12 16.65 27.98
CA ARG A 670 -22.87 15.96 28.29
C ARG A 670 -21.71 16.53 27.48
N LEU A 671 -21.90 16.69 26.18
CA LEU A 671 -20.87 17.23 25.28
C LEU A 671 -20.47 18.66 25.68
N GLN A 672 -21.45 19.49 26.04
CA GLN A 672 -21.21 20.86 26.53
C GLN A 672 -20.39 20.84 27.84
N HIS A 673 -20.71 19.95 28.76
CA HIS A 673 -19.98 19.80 30.02
C HIS A 673 -18.52 19.38 29.81
N GLU A 674 -18.30 18.40 28.91
CA GLU A 674 -16.93 17.91 28.60
C GLU A 674 -16.14 18.99 27.82
N MET A 675 -16.78 19.79 27.00
CA MET A 675 -16.18 20.94 26.32
C MET A 675 -15.71 22.01 27.33
N ASP A 676 -16.55 22.36 28.29
CA ASP A 676 -16.19 23.31 29.36
C ASP A 676 -15.03 22.76 30.22
N THR A 677 -14.99 21.46 30.42
CA THR A 677 -13.92 20.78 31.15
C THR A 677 -12.61 20.80 30.36
N LEU A 678 -12.68 20.58 29.05
CA LEU A 678 -11.53 20.67 28.13
C LEU A 678 -10.97 22.10 28.07
N ASP A 679 -11.83 23.12 27.96
CA ASP A 679 -11.41 24.52 27.95
C ASP A 679 -10.68 24.92 29.25
N LYS A 680 -11.21 24.51 30.42
CA LYS A 680 -10.54 24.70 31.71
C LYS A 680 -9.20 23.99 31.77
N ALA A 681 -9.09 22.76 31.26
CA ALA A 681 -7.85 22.01 31.24
C ALA A 681 -6.82 22.67 30.31
N MET A 682 -7.22 23.14 29.12
CA MET A 682 -6.40 23.91 28.18
C MET A 682 -5.89 25.21 28.80
N SER A 683 -6.75 25.99 29.43
CA SER A 683 -6.40 27.23 30.12
C SER A 683 -5.41 27.02 31.29
N THR A 684 -5.64 25.96 32.08
CA THR A 684 -4.75 25.54 33.18
C THR A 684 -3.38 25.11 32.63
N PHE A 685 -3.37 24.35 31.59
CA PHE A 685 -2.15 23.89 30.92
C PHE A 685 -1.35 25.08 30.34
N GLY A 686 -2.03 26.01 29.62
CA GLY A 686 -1.42 27.23 29.09
C GLY A 686 -0.79 28.11 30.19
N SER A 687 -1.49 28.27 31.31
CA SER A 687 -1.00 29.02 32.49
C SER A 687 0.22 28.33 33.13
N ALA A 688 0.21 27.00 33.24
CA ALA A 688 1.34 26.22 33.74
C ALA A 688 2.55 26.33 32.82
N MET A 689 2.34 26.28 31.51
CA MET A 689 3.37 26.51 30.48
C MET A 689 3.99 27.88 30.66
N HIS A 690 3.19 28.92 30.69
CA HIS A 690 3.69 30.29 30.82
C HIS A 690 4.52 30.45 32.10
N LYS A 691 4.07 29.92 33.21
CA LYS A 691 4.77 29.95 34.52
C LYS A 691 6.13 29.22 34.46
N GLU A 692 6.17 28.02 33.91
CA GLU A 692 7.39 27.19 33.87
C GLU A 692 8.43 27.75 32.88
N PHE A 693 7.98 28.28 31.74
CA PHE A 693 8.86 28.86 30.73
C PHE A 693 9.31 30.29 31.06
N ALA A 694 8.57 31.04 31.88
CA ALA A 694 8.99 32.36 32.35
C ALA A 694 10.31 32.34 33.18
N LEU A 695 10.74 31.14 33.64
CA LEU A 695 12.00 30.93 34.33
C LEU A 695 13.20 30.69 33.42
N VAL A 696 12.98 30.71 32.09
CA VAL A 696 14.03 30.60 31.07
C VAL A 696 14.31 32.04 30.56
N PRO A 697 15.56 32.51 30.57
CA PRO A 697 15.88 33.86 30.04
C PRO A 697 15.48 34.04 28.60
N GLN A 698 14.87 35.17 28.25
CA GLN A 698 14.47 35.43 26.87
C GLN A 698 15.67 35.34 25.91
N GLY A 699 15.50 34.58 24.82
CA GLY A 699 16.54 34.40 23.78
C GLY A 699 17.58 33.33 24.09
N SER A 700 17.44 32.55 25.18
CA SER A 700 18.31 31.41 25.48
C SER A 700 17.55 30.07 25.47
N LEU A 701 18.22 29.03 24.99
CA LEU A 701 17.67 27.67 25.08
C LEU A 701 17.76 27.16 26.54
N PRO A 702 16.73 26.47 27.05
CA PRO A 702 16.76 25.93 28.40
C PRO A 702 17.82 24.82 28.55
N THR A 703 18.54 24.85 29.65
CA THR A 703 19.50 23.81 30.02
C THR A 703 18.81 22.47 30.29
N PRO A 704 19.50 21.32 30.18
CA PRO A 704 18.90 19.99 30.43
C PRO A 704 18.24 19.86 31.84
N THR A 705 18.76 20.56 32.84
CA THR A 705 18.21 20.60 34.20
C THR A 705 16.93 21.41 34.25
N GLN A 706 16.88 22.54 33.53
CA GLN A 706 15.67 23.37 33.41
C GLN A 706 14.57 22.63 32.65
N VAL A 707 14.91 21.93 31.55
CA VAL A 707 13.96 21.10 30.80
C VAL A 707 13.31 20.01 31.66
N LYS A 708 14.11 19.27 32.45
CA LYS A 708 13.55 18.25 33.38
C LYS A 708 12.63 18.85 34.42
N ARG A 709 12.93 20.06 34.92
CA ARG A 709 12.08 20.77 35.87
C ARG A 709 10.77 21.20 35.20
N ILE A 710 10.83 21.81 34.02
CA ILE A 710 9.67 22.23 33.22
C ILE A 710 8.75 21.02 32.96
N ALA A 711 9.30 19.92 32.44
CA ALA A 711 8.53 18.70 32.18
C ALA A 711 7.81 18.19 33.48
N ARG A 712 8.49 18.19 34.63
CA ARG A 712 7.89 17.78 35.90
C ARG A 712 6.81 18.76 36.39
N GLY A 713 7.01 20.07 36.16
CA GLY A 713 6.03 21.10 36.54
C GLY A 713 4.75 21.05 35.67
N LEU A 714 4.86 20.61 34.44
CA LEU A 714 3.75 20.47 33.51
C LEU A 714 2.97 19.15 33.63
N GLU A 715 3.55 18.15 34.27
CA GLU A 715 2.97 16.79 34.32
C GLU A 715 1.52 16.73 34.88
N PRO A 716 1.16 17.42 35.99
CA PRO A 716 -0.22 17.38 36.48
C PRO A 716 -1.24 17.99 35.51
N SER A 717 -0.88 19.12 34.86
CA SER A 717 -1.76 19.78 33.89
C SER A 717 -1.81 19.04 32.59
N ARG A 718 -0.74 18.34 32.17
CA ARG A 718 -0.72 17.43 31.05
C ARG A 718 -1.69 16.26 31.21
N GLN A 719 -1.66 15.61 32.40
CA GLN A 719 -2.58 14.49 32.69
C GLN A 719 -4.04 14.95 32.73
N ALA A 720 -4.31 16.13 33.34
CA ALA A 720 -5.65 16.71 33.34
C ALA A 720 -6.15 17.00 31.92
N LEU A 721 -5.29 17.53 31.01
CA LEU A 721 -5.62 17.80 29.64
C LEU A 721 -5.88 16.51 28.86
N GLU A 722 -5.07 15.49 29.07
CA GLU A 722 -5.23 14.18 28.42
C GLU A 722 -6.55 13.50 28.81
N THR A 723 -6.92 13.56 30.09
CA THR A 723 -8.19 13.03 30.59
C THR A 723 -9.37 13.81 29.99
N ALA A 724 -9.35 15.14 30.03
CA ALA A 724 -10.42 15.96 29.48
C ALA A 724 -10.58 15.75 27.94
N THR A 725 -9.48 15.58 27.21
CA THR A 725 -9.49 15.28 25.78
C THR A 725 -10.17 13.94 25.49
N SER A 726 -9.86 12.91 26.28
CA SER A 726 -10.47 11.59 26.13
C SER A 726 -11.97 11.61 26.42
N SER A 727 -12.40 12.25 27.52
CA SER A 727 -13.82 12.37 27.88
C SER A 727 -14.62 13.16 26.84
N PHE A 728 -14.04 14.23 26.26
CA PHE A 728 -14.67 15.03 25.20
C PHE A 728 -14.82 14.22 23.92
N SER A 729 -13.79 13.45 23.52
CA SER A 729 -13.82 12.55 22.36
C SER A 729 -14.89 11.45 22.50
N GLU A 730 -15.03 10.86 23.71
CA GLU A 730 -16.06 9.86 23.99
C GLU A 730 -17.47 10.45 23.93
N ALA A 731 -17.67 11.64 24.50
CA ALA A 731 -18.97 12.32 24.45
C ALA A 731 -19.36 12.65 23.01
N TRP A 732 -18.40 13.10 22.17
CA TRP A 732 -18.63 13.32 20.75
C TRP A 732 -18.98 12.02 20.01
N SER A 733 -18.23 10.94 20.23
CA SER A 733 -18.47 9.66 19.55
C SER A 733 -19.87 9.10 19.85
N ALA A 734 -20.39 9.31 21.06
CA ALA A 734 -21.74 8.91 21.41
C ALA A 734 -22.80 9.73 20.65
N LEU A 735 -22.62 11.06 20.58
CA LEU A 735 -23.49 11.94 19.80
C LEU A 735 -23.44 11.64 18.30
N ASP A 736 -22.26 11.51 17.73
CA ASP A 736 -22.03 11.24 16.29
C ASP A 736 -22.71 9.94 15.84
N LYS A 737 -22.67 8.90 16.68
CA LYS A 737 -23.36 7.65 16.46
C LYS A 737 -24.87 7.84 16.38
N ASP A 738 -25.48 8.50 17.37
CA ASP A 738 -26.93 8.63 17.43
C ASP A 738 -27.48 9.61 16.39
N VAL A 739 -26.69 10.64 16.00
CA VAL A 739 -27.00 11.49 14.83
C VAL A 739 -26.95 10.69 13.54
N SER A 740 -25.94 9.83 13.37
CA SER A 740 -25.83 8.93 12.20
C SER A 740 -27.01 7.96 12.12
N ASP A 741 -27.43 7.38 13.25
CA ASP A 741 -28.56 6.47 13.33
C ASP A 741 -29.89 7.20 13.04
N LEU A 742 -30.06 8.43 13.53
CA LEU A 742 -31.22 9.29 13.24
C LEU A 742 -31.33 9.58 11.74
N VAL A 743 -30.24 10.00 11.09
CA VAL A 743 -30.23 10.28 9.63
C VAL A 743 -30.51 9.01 8.82
N ARG A 744 -30.00 7.84 9.27
CA ARG A 744 -30.25 6.55 8.60
C ARG A 744 -31.74 6.14 8.65
N VAL A 745 -32.41 6.35 9.80
CA VAL A 745 -33.80 5.92 10.02
C VAL A 745 -34.80 6.88 9.38
N THR A 746 -34.53 8.19 9.39
CA THR A 746 -35.48 9.20 8.88
C THR A 746 -35.42 9.41 7.38
N GLY A 747 -34.29 9.10 6.71
CA GLY A 747 -34.07 9.53 5.33
C GLY A 747 -34.21 11.07 5.19
N ALA A 748 -33.64 11.65 4.14
CA ALA A 748 -33.56 13.11 3.96
C ALA A 748 -34.91 13.89 3.89
N ALA A 749 -36.06 13.23 4.00
CA ALA A 749 -37.40 13.84 3.76
C ALA A 749 -38.26 14.04 5.04
N GLY A 750 -37.79 13.66 6.25
CA GLY A 750 -38.62 13.67 7.46
C GLY A 750 -38.20 14.65 8.58
N VAL A 751 -37.13 15.40 8.41
CA VAL A 751 -36.35 16.04 9.51
C VAL A 751 -36.61 17.54 9.69
N ASP A 752 -37.52 18.17 8.92
CA ASP A 752 -37.61 19.67 8.76
C ASP A 752 -37.79 20.51 10.05
N LYS A 753 -38.25 19.95 11.15
CA LYS A 753 -38.46 20.75 12.40
C LYS A 753 -37.42 20.47 13.48
N LEU A 754 -36.82 19.31 13.45
CA LEU A 754 -35.81 18.91 14.43
C LEU A 754 -34.40 19.31 14.00
N SER A 755 -34.20 19.36 12.68
CA SER A 755 -32.94 19.76 12.03
C SER A 755 -32.47 21.16 12.46
N ASP A 756 -33.40 22.13 12.63
CA ASP A 756 -33.01 23.52 12.93
C ASP A 756 -32.42 23.70 14.34
N ALA A 757 -32.92 23.01 15.34
CA ALA A 757 -32.37 23.10 16.71
C ALA A 757 -31.04 22.37 16.81
N LEU A 758 -30.94 21.17 16.24
CA LEU A 758 -29.71 20.38 16.23
C LEU A 758 -28.63 21.03 15.36
N ARG A 759 -29.01 21.52 14.17
CA ARG A 759 -28.15 22.31 13.28
C ARG A 759 -27.59 23.55 13.99
N THR A 760 -28.47 24.30 14.70
CA THR A 760 -28.05 25.48 15.46
C THR A 760 -27.04 25.11 16.56
N SER A 761 -27.26 24.00 17.27
CA SER A 761 -26.37 23.51 18.33
C SER A 761 -25.02 23.03 17.76
N LEU A 762 -25.01 22.31 16.64
CA LEU A 762 -23.78 21.86 15.98
C LEU A 762 -23.00 23.01 15.36
N THR A 763 -23.68 24.02 14.79
CA THR A 763 -23.05 25.25 14.28
C THR A 763 -22.42 26.05 15.41
N ALA A 764 -23.12 26.20 16.54
CA ALA A 764 -22.61 26.88 17.73
C ALA A 764 -21.39 26.13 18.33
N LEU A 765 -21.44 24.78 18.38
CA LEU A 765 -20.33 23.94 18.79
C LEU A 765 -19.11 24.15 17.88
N ALA A 766 -19.27 24.05 16.56
CA ALA A 766 -18.17 24.25 15.61
C ALA A 766 -17.53 25.65 15.74
N ALA A 767 -18.33 26.69 16.01
CA ALA A 767 -17.84 28.05 16.24
C ALA A 767 -17.11 28.20 17.59
N SER A 768 -17.60 27.52 18.65
CA SER A 768 -16.98 27.58 20.00
C SER A 768 -15.65 26.83 20.08
N LEU A 769 -15.37 25.92 19.15
CA LEU A 769 -14.09 25.19 19.04
C LEU A 769 -12.99 25.99 18.32
N GLU A 770 -13.21 27.25 17.98
CA GLU A 770 -12.17 28.20 17.55
C GLU A 770 -11.37 28.70 18.75
N LEU A 771 -10.20 28.12 18.98
CA LEU A 771 -9.31 28.48 20.08
C LEU A 771 -8.16 29.36 19.55
N PRO A 772 -8.20 30.70 19.72
CA PRO A 772 -7.15 31.58 19.22
C PRO A 772 -5.83 31.36 19.97
N GLY A 773 -4.73 31.22 19.22
CA GLY A 773 -3.36 31.08 19.76
C GLY A 773 -2.89 29.67 20.06
N THR A 774 -3.70 28.65 19.83
CA THR A 774 -3.31 27.23 20.06
C THR A 774 -2.30 26.72 19.05
N ASP A 775 -2.34 27.19 17.80
CA ASP A 775 -1.39 26.83 16.76
C ASP A 775 0.03 27.33 17.07
N ASP A 776 0.17 28.56 17.58
CA ASP A 776 1.45 29.12 18.01
C ASP A 776 2.04 28.34 19.21
N MET A 777 1.18 27.91 20.16
CA MET A 777 1.59 27.14 21.32
C MET A 777 2.02 25.72 20.93
N ALA A 778 1.31 25.08 20.01
CA ALA A 778 1.68 23.76 19.48
C ALA A 778 3.00 23.82 18.69
N LEU A 779 3.21 24.87 17.92
CA LEU A 779 4.44 25.08 17.14
C LEU A 779 5.65 25.29 18.07
N GLN A 780 5.49 26.09 19.13
CA GLN A 780 6.53 26.33 20.15
C GLN A 780 6.87 25.04 20.91
N LEU A 781 5.87 24.27 21.35
CA LEU A 781 6.08 22.99 22.03
C LEU A 781 6.71 21.95 21.12
N GLY A 782 6.31 21.89 19.84
CA GLY A 782 6.94 21.04 18.85
C GLY A 782 8.42 21.32 18.69
N ALA A 783 8.80 22.58 18.58
CA ALA A 783 10.19 23.01 18.50
C ALA A 783 11.00 22.63 19.76
N PHE A 784 10.42 22.75 20.95
CA PHE A 784 11.08 22.36 22.18
C PHE A 784 11.18 20.83 22.36
N ALA A 785 10.20 20.06 21.88
CA ALA A 785 10.22 18.59 21.94
C ALA A 785 11.31 17.96 21.04
N GLU A 786 11.71 18.65 19.97
CA GLU A 786 12.84 18.24 19.11
C GLU A 786 14.19 18.34 19.85
N PHE A 787 14.33 19.29 20.79
CA PHE A 787 15.56 19.48 21.56
C PHE A 787 15.62 18.62 22.84
N SER A 788 14.50 18.01 23.32
CA SER A 788 14.50 17.22 24.54
C SER A 788 13.41 16.18 24.61
N TRP A 789 13.84 14.91 24.77
CA TRP A 789 12.95 13.78 25.02
C TRP A 789 12.02 13.96 26.23
N ALA A 790 12.40 14.78 27.23
CA ALA A 790 11.61 14.99 28.45
C ALA A 790 10.34 15.86 28.21
N LEU A 791 10.30 16.68 27.15
CA LEU A 791 9.12 17.48 26.76
C LEU A 791 8.27 16.80 25.69
N ARG A 792 8.71 15.69 25.16
CA ARG A 792 8.01 14.96 24.12
C ARG A 792 6.59 14.54 24.52
N PRO A 793 6.33 13.97 25.73
CA PRO A 793 4.97 13.65 26.16
C PRO A 793 4.05 14.86 26.23
N VAL A 794 4.60 16.04 26.59
CA VAL A 794 3.85 17.31 26.65
C VAL A 794 3.39 17.75 25.26
N ALA A 795 4.30 17.73 24.27
CA ALA A 795 4.00 18.05 22.89
C ALA A 795 3.04 17.04 22.25
N GLU A 796 3.19 15.75 22.53
CA GLU A 796 2.30 14.69 22.03
C GLU A 796 0.88 14.85 22.57
N THR A 797 0.71 15.13 23.87
CA THR A 797 -0.62 15.40 24.47
C THR A 797 -1.29 16.61 23.82
N MET A 798 -0.57 17.74 23.64
CA MET A 798 -1.10 18.92 22.98
C MET A 798 -1.51 18.67 21.53
N THR A 799 -0.65 18.00 20.77
CA THR A 799 -0.94 17.64 19.36
C THR A 799 -2.18 16.74 19.28
N ARG A 800 -2.33 15.75 20.17
CA ARG A 800 -3.51 14.88 20.24
C ARG A 800 -4.76 15.70 20.53
N THR A 801 -4.72 16.60 21.52
CA THR A 801 -5.85 17.46 21.88
C THR A 801 -6.31 18.30 20.70
N LEU A 802 -5.39 18.95 19.97
CA LEU A 802 -5.71 19.78 18.80
C LEU A 802 -6.28 18.95 17.65
N ASN A 803 -5.76 17.73 17.42
CA ASN A 803 -6.29 16.84 16.40
C ASN A 803 -7.73 16.40 16.73
N VAL A 804 -8.05 16.09 17.99
CA VAL A 804 -9.40 15.75 18.43
C VAL A 804 -10.35 16.95 18.24
N ILE A 805 -9.95 18.15 18.67
CA ILE A 805 -10.77 19.37 18.50
C ILE A 805 -11.05 19.63 17.01
N ASN A 806 -10.04 19.57 16.14
CA ASN A 806 -10.19 19.81 14.71
C ASN A 806 -11.06 18.74 14.03
N SER A 807 -10.92 17.47 14.41
CA SER A 807 -11.75 16.38 13.89
C SER A 807 -13.22 16.58 14.27
N ILE A 808 -13.51 16.91 15.53
CA ILE A 808 -14.87 17.16 16.01
C ILE A 808 -15.46 18.39 15.34
N LYS A 809 -14.71 19.49 15.22
CA LYS A 809 -15.12 20.71 14.51
C LYS A 809 -15.54 20.40 13.08
N GLN A 810 -14.74 19.63 12.36
CA GLN A 810 -15.02 19.23 10.98
C GLN A 810 -16.27 18.36 10.89
N SER A 811 -16.41 17.35 11.75
CA SER A 811 -17.60 16.49 11.79
C SER A 811 -18.86 17.26 12.17
N ALA A 812 -18.80 18.17 13.15
CA ALA A 812 -19.92 19.02 13.53
C ALA A 812 -20.38 19.95 12.40
N SER A 813 -19.44 20.50 11.63
CA SER A 813 -19.74 21.31 10.45
C SER A 813 -20.43 20.50 9.35
N ILE A 814 -19.97 19.27 9.09
CA ILE A 814 -20.59 18.35 8.13
C ILE A 814 -22.03 18.03 8.53
N TRP A 815 -22.27 17.72 9.81
CA TRP A 815 -23.62 17.43 10.30
C TRP A 815 -24.53 18.67 10.25
N ALA A 816 -24.00 19.88 10.56
CA ALA A 816 -24.76 21.12 10.44
C ALA A 816 -25.17 21.47 8.99
N GLU A 817 -24.40 21.00 7.99
CA GLU A 817 -24.73 21.16 6.58
C GLU A 817 -25.69 20.04 6.07
N THR A 818 -25.60 18.85 6.68
CA THR A 818 -26.36 17.67 6.23
C THR A 818 -27.78 17.65 6.81
N LEU A 819 -27.98 18.14 8.04
CA LEU A 819 -29.26 18.30 8.73
C LEU A 819 -29.93 19.64 8.36
#